data_34a34ba47f243df6840e01399e8bde38
#
_entry.id   34a34ba47f243df6840e01399e8bde38
#
_cell.length_a   1.000
_cell.length_b   1.000
_cell.length_c   1.000
_cell.angle_alpha   90.00
_cell.angle_beta   90.00
_cell.angle_gamma   90.00
#
_symmetry.space_group_name_H-M   'P 1'
#
loop_
_entity.id
_entity.type
_entity.pdbx_description
1 polymer ?
#
loop_
_entity_poly.entity_id
_entity_poly.type
_entity_poly.pdbx_seq_one_letter_code
_entity_poly.pdbx_strand_id
1 'polypeptide(L)'
;MKILKMKLENFQGVKELEIDPQGESSAIYGDNGTGKSTVYNAFTWLMYGKPSTTEKNYTPKTTGSHNLHHSVEMTVELADGSEMVLKKDYHEVYKTIKGNPQPVLSGHTTDYSMDGVPVSETQFKKNLLEIYHDEELAKMLTSYNYFLENMKVADRRKILLQVCGDADFNEVIESQGNLLRELPEMLRKPGKTENFYTVDEYRAIAAKEKNLTDKELGDIPQRIDEAEKAKPDVTGLDAQIIDNTMAEIKEKRRELESQRAARESGATTTIRQQIAELESQRAAREAKHVRAESEANKGTYERISNLRYMASTIDTDIMHAEQDKREHENEIQRLNRRREQLLAEWNEENEKEWTGSEICPTCGQQLPAEQIEEAKENFNTAKAQNLETINKRGMTECSSGMIKKEQDEIEALDARLVELKEKKAETAQNLATAEKAVLATTDYKDTAEYRQFTEQIESLQEKLKDARAAAAEADNVLSGQLKELDESLEAEQSKKAQLAMVKKQDERIAQLEKKEEELAAKYEQLQKGIYLCEQFVKAKTKLLDEKINSRFKTLRFRLFIEQQNGGIADDCEALVPCKTGLVPFKSANNAARINAGLELIDTLAEYYGVELPVFVDNAESVTKLTQTQTQVIRLVVSEPDKTLRFERGDK
;
A
#
# COMPACT_ATOMS: atom_id res chain seq x y z
N MET A 1 -34.12 6.52 21.52
CA MET A 1 -34.49 7.84 22.11
C MET A 1 -35.53 8.50 21.24
N LYS A 2 -36.61 9.02 21.82
CA LYS A 2 -37.66 9.76 21.13
C LYS A 2 -37.89 11.10 21.79
N ILE A 3 -38.18 12.14 21.02
CA ILE A 3 -38.52 13.45 21.56
C ILE A 3 -39.98 13.39 22.04
N LEU A 4 -40.19 13.63 23.34
CA LEU A 4 -41.50 13.80 23.91
C LEU A 4 -41.94 15.25 23.79
N LYS A 5 -41.06 16.18 24.13
CA LYS A 5 -41.31 17.61 24.14
C LYS A 5 -40.03 18.38 23.85
N MET A 6 -40.12 19.48 23.13
CA MET A 6 -38.98 20.38 22.93
C MET A 6 -39.42 21.84 23.01
N LYS A 7 -38.72 22.63 23.82
CA LYS A 7 -38.98 24.03 24.02
C LYS A 7 -37.76 24.85 23.63
N LEU A 8 -37.98 25.87 22.84
CA LEU A 8 -36.96 26.85 22.45
C LEU A 8 -37.35 28.22 23.04
N GLU A 9 -36.37 28.92 23.60
CA GLU A 9 -36.54 30.31 24.05
C GLU A 9 -35.43 31.18 23.46
N ASN A 10 -35.84 32.25 22.78
CA ASN A 10 -34.94 33.24 22.16
C ASN A 10 -33.86 32.63 21.24
N PHE A 11 -34.13 31.49 20.64
CA PHE A 11 -33.16 30.75 19.86
C PHE A 11 -33.20 31.14 18.38
N GLN A 12 -32.12 31.77 17.87
CA GLN A 12 -31.95 32.16 16.45
C GLN A 12 -33.20 32.86 15.84
N GLY A 13 -33.79 33.83 16.55
CA GLY A 13 -34.96 34.57 16.07
C GLY A 13 -36.31 34.00 16.51
N VAL A 14 -36.36 32.78 16.95
CA VAL A 14 -37.56 32.19 17.56
C VAL A 14 -37.63 32.65 19.02
N LYS A 15 -38.64 33.46 19.36
CA LYS A 15 -38.80 33.96 20.73
C LYS A 15 -39.21 32.87 21.70
N GLU A 16 -40.24 32.13 21.35
CA GLU A 16 -40.71 30.97 22.10
C GLU A 16 -41.37 30.01 21.13
N LEU A 17 -41.04 28.75 21.26
CA LEU A 17 -41.68 27.68 20.52
C LEU A 17 -41.67 26.44 21.39
N GLU A 18 -42.80 25.81 21.46
CA GLU A 18 -42.95 24.49 22.08
C GLU A 18 -43.52 23.52 21.06
N ILE A 19 -42.88 22.38 20.93
CA ILE A 19 -43.38 21.25 20.16
C ILE A 19 -43.52 20.06 21.11
N ASP A 20 -44.61 19.30 20.92
CA ASP A 20 -44.99 18.21 21.81
C ASP A 20 -45.27 16.94 20.99
N PRO A 21 -44.23 16.28 20.45
CA PRO A 21 -44.38 15.06 19.65
C PRO A 21 -44.91 13.85 20.42
N GLN A 22 -44.61 13.77 21.73
CA GLN A 22 -44.94 12.60 22.57
C GLN A 22 -44.41 11.28 22.02
N GLY A 23 -43.22 11.30 21.44
CA GLY A 23 -42.61 10.13 20.84
C GLY A 23 -43.10 9.75 19.45
N GLU A 24 -44.15 10.44 18.95
CA GLU A 24 -44.69 10.18 17.62
C GLU A 24 -43.99 11.01 16.54
N SER A 25 -43.97 10.48 15.32
CA SER A 25 -43.59 11.26 14.15
C SER A 25 -44.52 12.46 13.97
N SER A 26 -43.98 13.59 13.56
CA SER A 26 -44.70 14.86 13.60
C SER A 26 -44.29 15.78 12.45
N ALA A 27 -45.03 16.84 12.22
CA ALA A 27 -44.72 17.84 11.21
C ALA A 27 -44.76 19.25 11.79
N ILE A 28 -43.81 20.07 11.34
CA ILE A 28 -43.71 21.49 11.65
C ILE A 28 -43.91 22.26 10.35
N TYR A 29 -45.00 22.95 10.25
CA TYR A 29 -45.39 23.76 9.11
C TYR A 29 -45.03 25.22 9.33
N GLY A 30 -44.65 25.89 8.26
CA GLY A 30 -44.37 27.33 8.28
C GLY A 30 -43.92 27.85 6.93
N ASP A 31 -44.13 29.11 6.68
CA ASP A 31 -43.60 29.78 5.49
C ASP A 31 -42.08 29.88 5.52
N ASN A 32 -41.45 30.29 4.43
CA ASN A 32 -40.01 30.53 4.37
C ASN A 32 -39.59 31.63 5.37
N GLY A 33 -38.53 31.37 6.13
CA GLY A 33 -38.03 32.30 7.15
C GLY A 33 -38.78 32.27 8.50
N THR A 34 -39.75 31.40 8.71
CA THR A 34 -40.51 31.28 9.99
C THR A 34 -39.72 30.58 11.10
N GLY A 35 -38.56 29.97 10.80
CA GLY A 35 -37.73 29.31 11.80
C GLY A 35 -37.84 27.78 11.81
N LYS A 36 -38.33 27.12 10.76
CA LYS A 36 -38.36 25.65 10.67
C LYS A 36 -36.99 25.03 10.86
N SER A 37 -36.02 25.47 10.09
CA SER A 37 -34.63 24.98 10.21
C SER A 37 -34.01 25.37 11.55
N THR A 38 -34.50 26.41 12.22
CA THR A 38 -34.10 26.79 13.58
C THR A 38 -34.42 25.69 14.59
N VAL A 39 -35.57 24.98 14.43
CA VAL A 39 -35.92 23.84 15.29
C VAL A 39 -34.88 22.70 15.14
N TYR A 40 -34.52 22.39 13.91
CA TYR A 40 -33.49 21.40 13.67
C TYR A 40 -32.09 21.85 14.21
N ASN A 41 -31.77 23.11 14.00
CA ASN A 41 -30.55 23.69 14.58
C ASN A 41 -30.55 23.63 16.11
N ALA A 42 -31.70 23.86 16.75
CA ALA A 42 -31.82 23.75 18.21
C ALA A 42 -31.57 22.31 18.70
N PHE A 43 -32.14 21.35 18.01
CA PHE A 43 -31.90 19.92 18.29
C PHE A 43 -30.40 19.60 18.16
N THR A 44 -29.77 19.93 17.02
CA THR A 44 -28.35 19.61 16.78
C THR A 44 -27.42 20.38 17.71
N TRP A 45 -27.78 21.61 18.07
CA TRP A 45 -27.03 22.38 19.07
C TRP A 45 -27.13 21.75 20.48
N LEU A 46 -28.30 21.30 20.87
CA LEU A 46 -28.50 20.61 22.13
C LEU A 46 -27.69 19.31 22.19
N MET A 47 -27.74 18.52 21.14
CA MET A 47 -27.10 17.20 21.06
C MET A 47 -25.58 17.28 20.80
N TYR A 48 -25.13 18.13 19.89
CA TYR A 48 -23.74 18.14 19.40
C TYR A 48 -23.03 19.49 19.61
N GLY A 49 -23.73 20.51 20.04
CA GLY A 49 -23.17 21.86 20.17
C GLY A 49 -22.89 22.55 18.83
N LYS A 50 -23.42 22.04 17.73
CA LYS A 50 -23.24 22.54 16.36
C LYS A 50 -24.58 22.69 15.66
N PRO A 51 -24.67 23.55 14.60
CA PRO A 51 -25.90 23.63 13.81
C PRO A 51 -26.03 22.40 12.89
N SER A 52 -27.20 22.26 12.29
CA SER A 52 -27.49 21.29 11.23
C SER A 52 -26.62 21.53 9.98
N THR A 53 -26.19 22.78 9.77
CA THR A 53 -25.18 23.17 8.77
C THR A 53 -23.80 23.14 9.39
N THR A 54 -22.75 22.83 8.62
CA THR A 54 -21.36 22.72 9.11
C THR A 54 -20.66 24.07 9.31
N GLU A 55 -21.40 25.12 9.64
CA GLU A 55 -20.87 26.47 9.83
C GLU A 55 -19.93 26.56 11.03
N LYS A 56 -18.75 27.19 10.82
CA LYS A 56 -17.71 27.28 11.84
C LYS A 56 -18.01 28.28 12.96
N ASN A 57 -18.79 29.32 12.68
CA ASN A 57 -19.09 30.42 13.62
C ASN A 57 -20.56 30.40 14.02
N TYR A 58 -20.97 29.33 14.68
CA TYR A 58 -22.36 29.18 15.10
C TYR A 58 -22.62 29.85 16.45
N THR A 59 -23.72 30.58 16.55
CA THR A 59 -24.23 31.11 17.81
C THR A 59 -25.74 30.84 17.92
N PRO A 60 -26.23 30.37 19.06
CA PRO A 60 -27.67 30.24 19.32
C PRO A 60 -28.36 31.61 19.52
N LYS A 61 -27.56 32.66 19.68
CA LYS A 61 -28.03 34.03 19.98
C LYS A 61 -28.84 34.59 18.80
N THR A 62 -29.97 35.18 19.09
CA THR A 62 -30.71 36.03 18.17
C THR A 62 -29.94 37.31 17.87
N THR A 63 -29.68 37.60 16.61
CA THR A 63 -28.91 38.75 16.15
C THR A 63 -29.50 40.05 16.71
N GLY A 64 -28.66 40.91 17.33
CA GLY A 64 -29.10 42.19 17.87
C GLY A 64 -29.82 42.12 19.23
N SER A 65 -29.95 40.96 19.83
CA SER A 65 -30.55 40.78 21.15
C SER A 65 -29.48 40.74 22.25
N HIS A 66 -29.74 41.36 23.35
CA HIS A 66 -28.83 41.42 24.51
C HIS A 66 -29.58 41.06 25.79
N ASN A 67 -28.86 40.57 26.77
CA ASN A 67 -29.36 40.23 28.09
C ASN A 67 -30.53 39.26 28.06
N LEU A 68 -30.49 38.31 27.12
CA LEU A 68 -31.46 37.22 26.97
C LEU A 68 -30.83 35.89 27.23
N HIS A 69 -31.63 34.96 27.70
CA HIS A 69 -31.31 33.57 27.75
C HIS A 69 -31.76 32.91 26.43
N HIS A 70 -30.85 32.20 25.82
CA HIS A 70 -31.08 31.45 24.56
C HIS A 70 -31.08 29.97 24.89
N SER A 71 -32.25 29.42 25.18
CA SER A 71 -32.31 28.08 25.72
C SER A 71 -33.00 27.11 24.78
N VAL A 72 -32.57 25.87 24.87
CA VAL A 72 -33.22 24.70 24.30
C VAL A 72 -33.38 23.68 25.40
N GLU A 73 -34.59 23.27 25.65
CA GLU A 73 -34.96 22.22 26.59
C GLU A 73 -35.71 21.12 25.84
N MET A 74 -35.31 19.89 26.05
CA MET A 74 -35.90 18.75 25.37
C MET A 74 -36.12 17.61 26.35
N THR A 75 -37.37 17.14 26.43
CA THR A 75 -37.71 15.92 27.14
C THR A 75 -37.66 14.77 26.15
N VAL A 76 -36.96 13.75 26.48
CA VAL A 76 -36.78 12.56 25.65
C VAL A 76 -37.15 11.30 26.41
N GLU A 77 -37.72 10.34 25.68
CA GLU A 77 -37.87 8.97 26.12
C GLU A 77 -36.66 8.16 25.68
N LEU A 78 -35.99 7.50 26.59
CA LEU A 78 -34.86 6.62 26.34
C LEU A 78 -35.33 5.22 25.90
N ALA A 79 -34.37 4.38 25.48
CA ALA A 79 -34.67 3.02 25.01
C ALA A 79 -35.28 2.11 26.09
N ASP A 80 -35.02 2.39 27.35
CA ASP A 80 -35.59 1.68 28.50
C ASP A 80 -36.98 2.20 28.95
N GLY A 81 -37.49 3.20 28.23
CA GLY A 81 -38.77 3.85 28.53
C GLY A 81 -38.67 4.93 29.63
N SER A 82 -37.52 5.22 30.17
CA SER A 82 -37.32 6.33 31.08
C SER A 82 -37.32 7.66 30.36
N GLU A 83 -37.78 8.72 31.02
CA GLU A 83 -37.75 10.07 30.52
C GLU A 83 -36.54 10.81 31.06
N MET A 84 -35.97 11.69 30.23
CA MET A 84 -34.88 12.56 30.57
C MET A 84 -35.09 13.96 30.02
N VAL A 85 -34.80 14.97 30.81
CA VAL A 85 -34.87 16.37 30.39
C VAL A 85 -33.46 16.91 30.17
N LEU A 86 -33.18 17.29 28.94
CA LEU A 86 -31.91 17.88 28.53
C LEU A 86 -32.10 19.38 28.30
N LYS A 87 -31.23 20.21 28.88
CA LYS A 87 -31.31 21.66 28.64
C LYS A 87 -29.93 22.26 28.46
N LYS A 88 -29.84 23.15 27.50
CA LYS A 88 -28.72 24.10 27.33
C LYS A 88 -29.28 25.51 27.33
N ASP A 89 -28.61 26.39 28.06
CA ASP A 89 -28.95 27.80 28.18
C ASP A 89 -27.72 28.64 27.91
N TYR A 90 -27.71 29.32 26.79
CA TYR A 90 -26.62 30.20 26.37
C TYR A 90 -26.98 31.64 26.69
N HIS A 91 -26.16 32.31 27.46
CA HIS A 91 -26.42 33.70 27.85
C HIS A 91 -25.15 34.53 28.02
N GLU A 92 -25.35 35.81 28.06
CA GLU A 92 -24.31 36.83 28.26
C GLU A 92 -23.90 36.89 29.73
N VAL A 93 -22.59 36.98 29.97
CA VAL A 93 -22.06 37.15 31.31
C VAL A 93 -21.57 38.58 31.49
N TYR A 94 -22.13 39.29 32.44
CA TYR A 94 -21.79 40.65 32.78
C TYR A 94 -20.97 40.68 34.06
N LYS A 95 -19.90 41.46 34.07
CA LYS A 95 -19.06 41.64 35.26
C LYS A 95 -19.00 43.11 35.64
N THR A 96 -19.06 43.39 36.94
CA THR A 96 -18.82 44.72 37.48
C THR A 96 -17.31 44.98 37.54
N ILE A 97 -16.83 45.98 36.82
CA ILE A 97 -15.44 46.41 36.84
C ILE A 97 -15.27 47.52 37.83
N LYS A 98 -14.20 47.45 38.67
CA LYS A 98 -13.91 48.42 39.70
C LYS A 98 -13.76 49.84 39.08
N GLY A 99 -14.66 50.75 39.46
CA GLY A 99 -14.73 52.12 38.91
C GLY A 99 -15.79 52.33 37.81
N ASN A 100 -16.51 51.31 37.40
CA ASN A 100 -17.65 51.46 36.50
C ASN A 100 -18.93 51.05 37.22
N PRO A 101 -19.93 51.92 37.36
CA PRO A 101 -21.16 51.61 38.07
C PRO A 101 -22.09 50.65 37.32
N GLN A 102 -21.84 50.43 36.02
CA GLN A 102 -22.65 49.52 35.21
C GLN A 102 -21.88 48.22 34.89
N PRO A 103 -22.54 47.06 34.95
CA PRO A 103 -21.95 45.79 34.54
C PRO A 103 -21.60 45.80 33.06
N VAL A 104 -20.42 45.29 32.73
CA VAL A 104 -19.87 45.25 31.39
C VAL A 104 -19.89 43.84 30.88
N LEU A 105 -20.25 43.62 29.60
CA LEU A 105 -20.25 42.32 28.98
C LEU A 105 -18.82 41.71 29.03
N SER A 106 -18.68 40.60 29.71
CA SER A 106 -17.41 39.90 29.95
C SER A 106 -17.23 38.66 29.04
N GLY A 107 -18.30 38.18 28.43
CA GLY A 107 -18.31 37.00 27.58
C GLY A 107 -19.67 36.35 27.51
N HIS A 108 -19.67 35.13 27.06
CA HIS A 108 -20.86 34.29 27.05
C HIS A 108 -20.56 32.96 27.75
N THR A 109 -21.59 32.35 28.31
CA THR A 109 -21.51 31.03 28.90
C THR A 109 -22.67 30.16 28.42
N THR A 110 -22.52 28.87 28.51
CA THR A 110 -23.59 27.90 28.31
C THR A 110 -23.76 27.12 29.60
N ASP A 111 -24.92 27.17 30.17
CA ASP A 111 -25.30 26.35 31.29
C ASP A 111 -25.96 25.06 30.77
N TYR A 112 -25.65 24.00 31.44
CA TYR A 112 -26.14 22.65 31.09
C TYR A 112 -26.92 22.10 32.29
N SER A 113 -28.09 21.52 32.02
CA SER A 113 -28.80 20.78 33.04
C SER A 113 -29.42 19.50 32.49
N MET A 114 -29.57 18.52 33.35
CA MET A 114 -30.25 17.25 33.10
C MET A 114 -31.24 17.00 34.23
N ASP A 115 -32.49 16.74 33.88
CA ASP A 115 -33.59 16.57 34.84
C ASP A 115 -33.70 17.74 35.84
N GLY A 116 -33.43 18.95 35.35
CA GLY A 116 -33.44 20.16 36.16
C GLY A 116 -32.20 20.36 37.06
N VAL A 117 -31.27 19.40 37.07
CA VAL A 117 -30.02 19.48 37.84
C VAL A 117 -28.90 20.08 36.98
N PRO A 118 -28.24 21.17 37.42
CA PRO A 118 -27.08 21.72 36.70
C PRO A 118 -25.93 20.71 36.63
N VAL A 119 -25.34 20.57 35.46
CA VAL A 119 -24.21 19.67 35.22
C VAL A 119 -23.11 20.40 34.43
N SER A 120 -21.88 19.92 34.52
CA SER A 120 -20.80 20.45 33.68
C SER A 120 -20.98 20.03 32.22
N GLU A 121 -20.42 20.80 31.29
CA GLU A 121 -20.36 20.45 29.86
C GLU A 121 -19.81 19.03 29.63
N THR A 122 -18.76 18.68 30.36
CA THR A 122 -18.12 17.36 30.26
C THR A 122 -19.07 16.25 30.68
N GLN A 123 -19.79 16.44 31.79
CA GLN A 123 -20.77 15.46 32.27
C GLN A 123 -21.97 15.37 31.32
N PHE A 124 -22.44 16.51 30.81
CA PHE A 124 -23.52 16.53 29.83
C PHE A 124 -23.19 15.76 28.58
N LYS A 125 -22.01 15.99 28.01
CA LYS A 125 -21.52 15.25 26.85
C LYS A 125 -21.32 13.77 27.13
N LYS A 126 -20.79 13.43 28.31
CA LYS A 126 -20.64 12.02 28.69
C LYS A 126 -21.97 11.29 28.75
N ASN A 127 -22.98 11.88 29.36
CA ASN A 127 -24.31 11.28 29.46
C ASN A 127 -24.98 11.16 28.07
N LEU A 128 -24.77 12.13 27.17
CA LEU A 128 -25.21 12.00 25.78
C LEU A 128 -24.54 10.84 25.06
N LEU A 129 -23.22 10.63 25.27
CA LEU A 129 -22.51 9.49 24.69
C LEU A 129 -23.03 8.14 25.23
N GLU A 130 -23.54 8.10 26.44
CA GLU A 130 -24.22 6.89 26.97
C GLU A 130 -25.52 6.58 26.22
N ILE A 131 -26.18 7.59 25.64
CA ILE A 131 -27.42 7.44 24.87
C ILE A 131 -27.12 6.99 23.42
N TYR A 132 -26.15 7.60 22.76
CA TYR A 132 -25.91 7.37 21.34
C TYR A 132 -24.53 6.79 21.02
N HIS A 133 -23.74 6.46 22.04
CA HIS A 133 -22.44 5.81 21.99
C HIS A 133 -21.34 6.62 21.32
N ASP A 134 -21.60 7.24 20.18
CA ASP A 134 -20.64 8.02 19.40
C ASP A 134 -21.31 9.19 18.67
N GLU A 135 -20.67 10.37 18.64
CA GLU A 135 -21.21 11.59 18.01
C GLU A 135 -21.37 11.42 16.48
N GLU A 136 -20.46 10.71 15.81
CA GLU A 136 -20.58 10.42 14.37
C GLU A 136 -21.77 9.52 14.09
N LEU A 137 -21.95 8.48 14.91
CA LEU A 137 -23.12 7.60 14.83
C LEU A 137 -24.42 8.40 15.01
N ALA A 138 -24.45 9.27 16.01
CA ALA A 138 -25.62 10.10 16.25
C ALA A 138 -25.95 11.02 15.07
N LYS A 139 -24.95 11.63 14.43
CA LYS A 139 -25.16 12.43 13.20
C LYS A 139 -25.68 11.59 12.04
N MET A 140 -25.19 10.37 11.90
CA MET A 140 -25.69 9.45 10.87
C MET A 140 -27.16 9.06 11.10
N LEU A 141 -27.54 8.90 12.36
CA LEU A 141 -28.90 8.47 12.73
C LEU A 141 -29.93 9.61 12.81
N THR A 142 -29.48 10.87 12.86
CA THR A 142 -30.38 12.03 13.01
C THR A 142 -30.51 12.88 11.75
N SER A 143 -29.63 12.66 10.75
CA SER A 143 -29.60 13.42 9.50
C SER A 143 -29.60 12.48 8.29
N TYR A 144 -30.69 12.52 7.51
CA TYR A 144 -30.90 11.63 6.35
C TYR A 144 -29.81 11.74 5.27
N ASN A 145 -29.10 12.85 5.20
CA ASN A 145 -28.06 13.08 4.20
C ASN A 145 -26.64 13.02 4.74
N TYR A 146 -26.44 12.96 6.06
CA TYR A 146 -25.08 13.04 6.64
C TYR A 146 -24.18 11.93 6.14
N PHE A 147 -24.58 10.68 6.24
CA PHE A 147 -23.80 9.55 5.76
C PHE A 147 -23.54 9.63 4.25
N LEU A 148 -24.53 10.00 3.48
CA LEU A 148 -24.51 9.94 2.01
C LEU A 148 -23.78 11.13 1.36
N GLU A 149 -23.70 12.29 2.03
CA GLU A 149 -23.12 13.52 1.47
C GLU A 149 -21.87 14.01 2.19
N ASN A 150 -21.85 13.91 3.53
CA ASN A 150 -20.83 14.57 4.34
C ASN A 150 -19.68 13.65 4.71
N MET A 151 -19.90 12.33 4.74
CA MET A 151 -18.84 11.37 5.05
C MET A 151 -17.97 11.05 3.85
N LYS A 152 -16.70 10.80 4.12
CA LYS A 152 -15.74 10.34 3.11
C LYS A 152 -16.09 8.93 2.61
N VAL A 153 -15.76 8.65 1.37
CA VAL A 153 -16.00 7.34 0.73
C VAL A 153 -15.45 6.17 1.55
N ALA A 154 -14.21 6.30 2.03
CA ALA A 154 -13.57 5.26 2.84
C ALA A 154 -14.31 4.97 4.16
N ASP A 155 -14.78 6.02 4.84
CA ASP A 155 -15.50 5.87 6.11
C ASP A 155 -16.89 5.26 5.89
N ARG A 156 -17.61 5.69 4.85
CA ARG A 156 -18.89 5.10 4.44
C ARG A 156 -18.77 3.62 4.14
N ARG A 157 -17.74 3.26 3.34
CA ARG A 157 -17.44 1.88 2.98
C ARG A 157 -17.18 1.02 4.21
N LYS A 158 -16.35 1.53 5.13
CA LYS A 158 -16.02 0.84 6.39
C LYS A 158 -17.27 0.54 7.20
N ILE A 159 -18.15 1.52 7.36
CA ILE A 159 -19.41 1.36 8.11
C ILE A 159 -20.32 0.35 7.41
N LEU A 160 -20.51 0.43 6.09
CA LEU A 160 -21.33 -0.52 5.36
C LEU A 160 -20.83 -1.96 5.50
N LEU A 161 -19.52 -2.19 5.41
CA LEU A 161 -18.93 -3.51 5.63
C LEU A 161 -19.11 -3.99 7.07
N GLN A 162 -19.04 -3.09 8.03
CA GLN A 162 -19.28 -3.41 9.43
C GLN A 162 -20.76 -3.80 9.68
N VAL A 163 -21.69 -3.07 9.11
CA VAL A 163 -23.14 -3.26 9.28
C VAL A 163 -23.68 -4.47 8.50
N CYS A 164 -23.23 -4.64 7.27
CA CYS A 164 -23.73 -5.68 6.37
C CYS A 164 -22.88 -6.95 6.36
N GLY A 165 -21.71 -6.91 6.97
CA GLY A 165 -20.71 -7.97 6.99
C GLY A 165 -19.74 -7.90 5.82
N ASP A 166 -18.50 -8.35 6.04
CA ASP A 166 -17.51 -8.58 4.96
C ASP A 166 -17.81 -9.93 4.28
N ALA A 167 -17.24 -10.14 3.11
CA ALA A 167 -17.25 -11.43 2.45
C ALA A 167 -16.05 -12.25 2.95
N ASP A 168 -16.32 -13.35 3.63
CA ASP A 168 -15.28 -14.28 4.07
C ASP A 168 -14.58 -14.94 2.88
N PHE A 169 -13.30 -15.28 3.06
CA PHE A 169 -12.50 -15.89 2.00
C PHE A 169 -13.13 -17.17 1.46
N ASN A 170 -13.59 -18.07 2.35
CA ASN A 170 -14.19 -19.33 1.95
C ASN A 170 -15.53 -19.13 1.22
N GLU A 171 -16.32 -18.17 1.69
CA GLU A 171 -17.59 -17.80 1.06
C GLU A 171 -17.39 -17.33 -0.39
N VAL A 172 -16.34 -16.54 -0.63
CA VAL A 172 -15.98 -16.12 -1.99
C VAL A 172 -15.55 -17.29 -2.85
N ILE A 173 -14.72 -18.21 -2.31
CA ILE A 173 -14.30 -19.42 -3.03
C ILE A 173 -15.51 -20.27 -3.41
N GLU A 174 -16.41 -20.54 -2.47
CA GLU A 174 -17.60 -21.36 -2.69
C GLU A 174 -18.54 -20.72 -3.72
N SER A 175 -18.67 -19.41 -3.72
CA SER A 175 -19.53 -18.67 -4.67
C SER A 175 -19.14 -18.90 -6.14
N GLN A 176 -17.87 -19.21 -6.41
CA GLN A 176 -17.32 -19.41 -7.75
C GLN A 176 -17.10 -20.89 -8.10
N GLY A 177 -17.44 -21.81 -7.20
CA GLY A 177 -17.34 -23.26 -7.42
C GLY A 177 -15.95 -23.70 -7.86
N ASN A 178 -15.87 -24.35 -9.04
CA ASN A 178 -14.59 -24.91 -9.52
C ASN A 178 -13.56 -23.84 -9.96
N LEU A 179 -13.99 -22.62 -10.29
CA LEU A 179 -13.10 -21.59 -10.84
C LEU A 179 -11.97 -21.20 -9.87
N LEU A 180 -12.30 -20.99 -8.60
CA LEU A 180 -11.34 -20.56 -7.60
C LEU A 180 -10.79 -21.71 -6.72
N ARG A 181 -11.10 -22.95 -7.05
CA ARG A 181 -10.74 -24.13 -6.24
C ARG A 181 -9.23 -24.24 -5.96
N GLU A 182 -8.42 -23.85 -6.93
CA GLU A 182 -6.95 -23.95 -6.80
C GLU A 182 -6.31 -22.77 -6.10
N LEU A 183 -7.03 -21.66 -5.96
CA LEU A 183 -6.49 -20.42 -5.37
C LEU A 183 -5.95 -20.60 -3.94
N PRO A 184 -6.64 -21.27 -3.00
CA PRO A 184 -6.13 -21.47 -1.64
C PRO A 184 -4.76 -22.14 -1.60
N GLU A 185 -4.52 -23.14 -2.47
CA GLU A 185 -3.22 -23.82 -2.54
C GLU A 185 -2.13 -22.91 -3.10
N MET A 186 -2.45 -22.08 -4.10
CA MET A 186 -1.51 -21.10 -4.65
C MET A 186 -1.13 -20.00 -3.65
N LEU A 187 -2.02 -19.66 -2.74
CA LEU A 187 -1.74 -18.67 -1.69
C LEU A 187 -0.85 -19.21 -0.57
N ARG A 188 -0.59 -20.51 -0.52
CA ARG A 188 0.24 -21.11 0.52
C ARG A 188 1.69 -20.62 0.42
N LYS A 189 2.24 -20.18 1.56
CA LYS A 189 3.65 -19.75 1.60
C LYS A 189 4.59 -20.95 1.50
N PRO A 190 5.64 -20.87 0.70
CA PRO A 190 6.60 -21.96 0.55
C PRO A 190 7.16 -22.43 1.90
N GLY A 191 7.15 -23.75 2.13
CA GLY A 191 7.72 -24.36 3.34
C GLY A 191 6.92 -24.17 4.62
N LYS A 192 5.67 -23.68 4.56
CA LYS A 192 4.80 -23.50 5.74
C LYS A 192 3.42 -24.06 5.48
N THR A 193 2.93 -24.95 6.35
CA THR A 193 1.64 -25.64 6.19
C THR A 193 0.43 -24.77 6.54
N GLU A 194 0.58 -23.77 7.43
CA GLU A 194 -0.52 -22.97 7.95
C GLU A 194 -0.38 -21.45 7.70
N ASN A 195 0.53 -21.05 6.82
CA ASN A 195 0.77 -19.64 6.55
C ASN A 195 0.50 -19.33 5.07
N PHE A 196 -0.43 -18.42 4.84
CA PHE A 196 -0.89 -18.04 3.50
C PHE A 196 -0.56 -16.57 3.21
N TYR A 197 -0.35 -16.28 1.94
CA TYR A 197 -0.36 -14.90 1.46
C TYR A 197 -1.81 -14.41 1.41
N THR A 198 -2.00 -13.12 1.58
CA THR A 198 -3.24 -12.51 1.13
C THR A 198 -3.30 -12.53 -0.40
N VAL A 199 -4.49 -12.39 -0.95
CA VAL A 199 -4.69 -12.36 -2.42
C VAL A 199 -3.87 -11.24 -3.06
N ASP A 200 -3.82 -10.07 -2.43
CA ASP A 200 -3.06 -8.91 -2.92
C ASP A 200 -1.56 -9.12 -2.81
N GLU A 201 -1.07 -9.68 -1.70
CA GLU A 201 0.35 -10.03 -1.54
C GLU A 201 0.80 -11.03 -2.61
N TYR A 202 0.03 -12.11 -2.79
CA TYR A 202 0.36 -13.12 -3.79
C TYR A 202 0.33 -12.53 -5.21
N ARG A 203 -0.70 -11.75 -5.54
CA ARG A 203 -0.82 -11.07 -6.83
C ARG A 203 0.40 -10.19 -7.14
N ALA A 204 0.84 -9.41 -6.17
CA ALA A 204 2.02 -8.55 -6.31
C ALA A 204 3.31 -9.36 -6.53
N ILE A 205 3.49 -10.44 -5.75
CA ILE A 205 4.64 -11.35 -5.89
C ILE A 205 4.61 -12.03 -7.25
N ALA A 206 3.47 -12.62 -7.63
CA ALA A 206 3.31 -13.33 -8.90
C ALA A 206 3.51 -12.41 -10.10
N ALA A 207 3.03 -11.17 -10.06
CA ALA A 207 3.24 -10.19 -11.11
C ALA A 207 4.73 -9.82 -11.28
N LYS A 208 5.44 -9.64 -10.16
CA LYS A 208 6.89 -9.39 -10.18
C LYS A 208 7.67 -10.58 -10.75
N GLU A 209 7.36 -11.79 -10.26
CA GLU A 209 8.01 -13.00 -10.75
C GLU A 209 7.69 -13.27 -12.22
N LYS A 210 6.43 -13.07 -12.65
CA LYS A 210 6.02 -13.19 -14.05
C LYS A 210 6.87 -12.29 -14.95
N ASN A 211 7.06 -11.01 -14.58
CA ASN A 211 7.87 -10.08 -15.36
C ASN A 211 9.34 -10.49 -15.44
N LEU A 212 9.89 -11.09 -14.38
CA LEU A 212 11.25 -11.63 -14.39
C LEU A 212 11.35 -12.86 -15.30
N THR A 213 10.40 -13.76 -15.18
CA THR A 213 10.32 -14.98 -16.01
C THR A 213 10.13 -14.63 -17.49
N ASP A 214 9.31 -13.64 -17.80
CA ASP A 214 9.08 -13.14 -19.16
C ASP A 214 10.37 -12.61 -19.81
N LYS A 215 11.17 -11.87 -19.06
CA LYS A 215 12.47 -11.39 -19.53
C LYS A 215 13.44 -12.55 -19.79
N GLU A 216 13.50 -13.50 -18.85
CA GLU A 216 14.37 -14.66 -19.03
C GLU A 216 13.95 -15.50 -20.23
N LEU A 217 12.64 -15.68 -20.45
CA LEU A 217 12.09 -16.34 -21.63
C LEU A 217 12.46 -15.59 -22.91
N GLY A 218 12.31 -14.28 -22.91
CA GLY A 218 12.66 -13.43 -24.05
C GLY A 218 14.13 -13.50 -24.46
N ASP A 219 15.03 -13.77 -23.49
CA ASP A 219 16.47 -13.86 -23.75
C ASP A 219 16.89 -15.24 -24.31
N ILE A 220 16.10 -16.31 -24.08
CA ILE A 220 16.49 -17.69 -24.49
C ILE A 220 16.60 -17.84 -26.01
N PRO A 221 15.64 -17.38 -26.84
CA PRO A 221 15.75 -17.52 -28.28
C PRO A 221 17.02 -16.89 -28.85
N GLN A 222 17.40 -15.73 -28.33
CA GLN A 222 18.64 -15.09 -28.74
C GLN A 222 19.86 -15.94 -28.38
N ARG A 223 19.87 -16.52 -27.18
CA ARG A 223 20.99 -17.37 -26.72
C ARG A 223 21.06 -18.68 -27.48
N ILE A 224 19.92 -19.22 -27.92
CA ILE A 224 19.86 -20.39 -28.82
C ILE A 224 20.42 -20.01 -30.19
N ASP A 225 20.00 -18.88 -30.74
CA ASP A 225 20.50 -18.37 -32.02
C ASP A 225 22.02 -18.10 -31.98
N GLU A 226 22.51 -17.54 -30.88
CA GLU A 226 23.95 -17.36 -30.66
C GLU A 226 24.68 -18.71 -30.62
N ALA A 227 24.12 -19.71 -29.93
CA ALA A 227 24.70 -21.06 -29.86
C ALA A 227 24.66 -21.76 -31.23
N GLU A 228 23.57 -21.61 -31.99
CA GLU A 228 23.45 -22.10 -33.35
C GLU A 228 24.48 -21.49 -34.29
N LYS A 229 24.61 -20.15 -34.26
CA LYS A 229 25.62 -19.41 -35.05
C LYS A 229 27.06 -19.70 -34.66
N ALA A 230 27.28 -20.13 -33.44
CA ALA A 230 28.59 -20.53 -32.96
C ALA A 230 29.01 -21.95 -33.38
N LYS A 231 28.12 -22.71 -33.99
CA LYS A 231 28.46 -24.02 -34.54
C LYS A 231 29.31 -23.82 -35.79
N PRO A 232 30.50 -24.43 -35.88
CA PRO A 232 31.22 -24.46 -37.12
C PRO A 232 30.52 -25.31 -38.16
N ASP A 233 30.72 -25.01 -39.43
CA ASP A 233 30.25 -25.83 -40.50
C ASP A 233 31.01 -27.18 -40.50
N VAL A 234 30.33 -28.24 -40.22
CA VAL A 234 30.84 -29.61 -40.19
C VAL A 234 30.23 -30.49 -41.26
N THR A 235 29.65 -29.85 -42.29
CA THR A 235 28.99 -30.57 -43.39
C THR A 235 29.96 -31.55 -44.04
N GLY A 236 29.60 -32.81 -44.06
CA GLY A 236 30.44 -33.90 -44.63
C GLY A 236 31.54 -34.42 -43.71
N LEU A 237 31.63 -33.94 -42.47
CA LEU A 237 32.53 -34.50 -41.46
C LEU A 237 31.86 -35.66 -40.73
N ASP A 238 32.55 -36.81 -40.68
CA ASP A 238 32.13 -37.97 -39.90
C ASP A 238 33.18 -38.29 -38.86
N ALA A 239 32.74 -38.36 -37.58
CA ALA A 239 33.65 -38.59 -36.45
C ALA A 239 34.42 -39.93 -36.57
N GLN A 240 33.75 -40.96 -37.10
CA GLN A 240 34.32 -42.29 -37.23
C GLN A 240 35.34 -42.36 -38.37
N ILE A 241 35.03 -41.67 -39.47
CA ILE A 241 35.96 -41.53 -40.58
C ILE A 241 37.21 -40.75 -40.15
N ILE A 242 37.04 -39.63 -39.43
CA ILE A 242 38.12 -38.81 -38.90
C ILE A 242 39.00 -39.64 -37.95
N ASP A 243 38.40 -40.37 -37.00
CA ASP A 243 39.11 -41.20 -36.05
C ASP A 243 39.87 -42.35 -36.77
N ASN A 244 39.26 -42.94 -37.76
CA ASN A 244 39.91 -43.98 -38.59
C ASN A 244 41.10 -43.37 -39.38
N THR A 245 40.88 -42.23 -40.03
CA THR A 245 41.91 -41.51 -40.78
C THR A 245 43.07 -41.10 -39.87
N MET A 246 42.77 -40.59 -38.68
CA MET A 246 43.80 -40.25 -37.67
C MET A 246 44.57 -41.49 -37.20
N ALA A 247 43.87 -42.64 -37.09
CA ALA A 247 44.52 -43.91 -36.74
C ALA A 247 45.46 -44.38 -37.86
N GLU A 248 44.99 -44.32 -39.11
CA GLU A 248 45.78 -44.66 -40.29
C GLU A 248 47.01 -43.76 -40.45
N ILE A 249 46.83 -42.46 -40.29
CA ILE A 249 47.94 -41.50 -40.34
C ILE A 249 48.96 -41.80 -39.23
N LYS A 250 48.51 -42.08 -38.03
CA LYS A 250 49.37 -42.40 -36.88
C LYS A 250 50.11 -43.71 -37.13
N GLU A 251 49.45 -44.71 -37.73
CA GLU A 251 50.10 -45.97 -38.03
C GLU A 251 51.14 -45.81 -39.14
N LYS A 252 50.79 -45.07 -40.20
CA LYS A 252 51.72 -44.76 -41.29
C LYS A 252 52.91 -43.93 -40.81
N ARG A 253 52.64 -42.99 -39.87
CA ARG A 253 53.69 -42.25 -39.21
C ARG A 253 54.62 -43.15 -38.41
N ARG A 254 54.07 -44.11 -37.64
CA ARG A 254 54.83 -45.11 -36.90
C ARG A 254 55.69 -45.97 -37.81
N GLU A 255 55.13 -46.39 -38.95
CA GLU A 255 55.88 -47.16 -39.94
C GLU A 255 57.07 -46.37 -40.48
N LEU A 256 56.84 -45.10 -40.85
CA LEU A 256 57.91 -44.24 -41.34
C LEU A 256 58.94 -43.91 -40.26
N GLU A 257 58.47 -43.67 -39.01
CA GLU A 257 59.35 -43.47 -37.86
C GLU A 257 60.13 -44.74 -37.54
N SER A 258 59.50 -45.91 -37.63
CA SER A 258 60.24 -47.19 -37.48
C SER A 258 61.24 -47.41 -38.57
N GLN A 259 60.91 -47.09 -39.82
CA GLN A 259 61.87 -47.14 -40.93
C GLN A 259 63.04 -46.15 -40.73
N ARG A 260 62.72 -44.96 -40.22
CA ARG A 260 63.71 -43.94 -39.90
C ARG A 260 64.59 -44.36 -38.73
N ALA A 261 63.94 -44.93 -37.67
CA ALA A 261 64.68 -45.45 -36.51
C ALA A 261 65.50 -46.70 -36.80
N ALA A 262 65.05 -47.55 -37.76
CA ALA A 262 65.87 -48.69 -38.20
C ALA A 262 67.12 -48.27 -38.96
N ARG A 263 67.13 -47.08 -39.53
CA ARG A 263 68.28 -46.45 -40.17
C ARG A 263 69.11 -45.65 -39.18
N GLU A 264 68.52 -45.19 -38.11
CA GLU A 264 69.25 -44.59 -37.00
C GLU A 264 69.87 -45.69 -36.11
N SER A 265 71.03 -45.45 -35.52
CA SER A 265 71.60 -46.39 -34.56
C SER A 265 70.61 -46.73 -33.44
N GLY A 266 70.66 -47.95 -32.88
CA GLY A 266 69.71 -48.38 -31.83
C GLY A 266 69.68 -47.44 -30.61
N ALA A 267 70.65 -46.54 -30.45
CA ALA A 267 70.68 -45.50 -29.44
C ALA A 267 69.55 -44.43 -29.67
N THR A 268 69.22 -44.08 -30.93
CA THR A 268 68.21 -43.08 -31.25
C THR A 268 66.76 -43.57 -30.94
N THR A 269 66.50 -44.85 -31.13
CA THR A 269 65.24 -45.46 -30.78
C THR A 269 65.02 -45.46 -29.26
N THR A 270 66.04 -45.81 -28.51
CA THR A 270 66.02 -45.81 -27.05
C THR A 270 65.85 -44.40 -26.50
N ILE A 271 66.54 -43.43 -27.07
CA ILE A 271 66.43 -42.01 -26.64
C ILE A 271 64.98 -41.45 -26.92
N ARG A 272 64.40 -41.79 -28.07
CA ARG A 272 63.00 -41.39 -28.39
C ARG A 272 61.98 -41.98 -27.43
N GLN A 273 62.15 -43.28 -27.09
CA GLN A 273 61.26 -43.88 -26.10
C GLN A 273 61.37 -43.19 -24.73
N GLN A 274 62.60 -42.85 -24.32
CA GLN A 274 62.78 -42.11 -23.07
C GLN A 274 62.18 -40.74 -23.10
N ILE A 275 62.27 -40.00 -24.22
CA ILE A 275 61.60 -38.69 -24.38
C ILE A 275 60.08 -38.82 -24.32
N ALA A 276 59.51 -39.77 -25.09
CA ALA A 276 58.07 -39.98 -25.11
C ALA A 276 57.51 -40.37 -23.73
N GLU A 277 58.27 -41.17 -22.98
CA GLU A 277 57.93 -41.54 -21.61
C GLU A 277 57.92 -40.29 -20.70
N LEU A 278 58.95 -39.45 -20.77
CA LEU A 278 59.05 -38.23 -19.96
C LEU A 278 57.97 -37.19 -20.34
N GLU A 279 57.69 -37.04 -21.64
CA GLU A 279 56.63 -36.15 -22.13
C GLU A 279 55.22 -36.61 -21.64
N SER A 280 54.99 -37.92 -21.71
CA SER A 280 53.75 -38.51 -21.20
C SER A 280 53.59 -38.33 -19.70
N GLN A 281 54.66 -38.54 -18.95
CA GLN A 281 54.70 -38.32 -17.50
C GLN A 281 54.44 -36.82 -17.16
N ARG A 282 55.08 -35.90 -17.88
CA ARG A 282 54.90 -34.46 -17.73
C ARG A 282 53.46 -34.06 -18.00
N ALA A 283 52.87 -34.52 -19.11
CA ALA A 283 51.48 -34.25 -19.48
C ALA A 283 50.46 -34.80 -18.44
N ALA A 284 50.74 -36.02 -17.92
CA ALA A 284 49.90 -36.61 -16.88
C ALA A 284 49.97 -35.80 -15.56
N ARG A 285 51.16 -35.28 -15.23
CA ARG A 285 51.36 -34.42 -14.05
C ARG A 285 50.69 -33.06 -14.24
N GLU A 286 50.84 -32.44 -15.42
CA GLU A 286 50.16 -31.20 -15.79
C GLU A 286 48.63 -31.35 -15.68
N ALA A 287 48.06 -32.41 -16.27
CA ALA A 287 46.64 -32.67 -16.18
C ALA A 287 46.12 -32.89 -14.74
N LYS A 288 46.98 -33.55 -13.91
CA LYS A 288 46.66 -33.74 -12.49
C LYS A 288 46.73 -32.44 -11.72
N HIS A 289 47.70 -31.58 -12.02
CA HIS A 289 47.84 -30.26 -11.41
C HIS A 289 46.65 -29.38 -11.74
N VAL A 290 46.28 -29.27 -13.02
CA VAL A 290 45.14 -28.50 -13.49
C VAL A 290 43.82 -28.96 -12.84
N ARG A 291 43.65 -30.30 -12.71
CA ARG A 291 42.44 -30.83 -12.00
C ARG A 291 42.43 -30.45 -10.53
N ALA A 292 43.58 -30.55 -9.85
CA ALA A 292 43.69 -30.21 -8.44
C ALA A 292 43.40 -28.71 -8.18
N GLU A 293 43.89 -27.86 -9.08
CA GLU A 293 43.63 -26.41 -9.05
C GLU A 293 42.17 -26.07 -9.28
N SER A 294 41.58 -26.69 -10.29
CA SER A 294 40.16 -26.50 -10.59
C SER A 294 39.25 -26.91 -9.41
N GLU A 295 39.62 -28.04 -8.78
CA GLU A 295 38.88 -28.56 -7.62
C GLU A 295 39.12 -27.69 -6.37
N ALA A 296 40.34 -27.23 -6.16
CA ALA A 296 40.69 -26.38 -5.02
C ALA A 296 40.02 -25.00 -5.05
N ASN A 297 39.84 -24.45 -6.25
CA ASN A 297 39.24 -23.12 -6.39
C ASN A 297 37.73 -23.15 -6.53
N LYS A 298 37.10 -24.30 -6.85
CA LYS A 298 35.68 -24.44 -7.08
C LYS A 298 34.83 -23.94 -5.90
N GLY A 299 35.18 -24.42 -4.71
CA GLY A 299 34.48 -23.99 -3.49
C GLY A 299 34.70 -22.50 -3.16
N THR A 300 35.84 -21.97 -3.56
CA THR A 300 36.14 -20.54 -3.38
C THR A 300 35.30 -19.67 -4.32
N TYR A 301 35.16 -20.07 -5.57
CA TYR A 301 34.27 -19.37 -6.53
C TYR A 301 32.81 -19.47 -6.15
N GLU A 302 32.33 -20.63 -5.70
CA GLU A 302 30.99 -20.79 -5.18
C GLU A 302 30.75 -19.87 -3.96
N ARG A 303 31.75 -19.81 -3.07
CA ARG A 303 31.71 -18.93 -1.91
C ARG A 303 31.68 -17.44 -2.31
N ILE A 304 32.50 -17.05 -3.28
CA ILE A 304 32.50 -15.68 -3.84
C ILE A 304 31.16 -15.33 -4.43
N SER A 305 30.57 -16.25 -5.23
CA SER A 305 29.25 -16.05 -5.81
C SER A 305 28.17 -15.85 -4.76
N ASN A 306 28.15 -16.70 -3.73
CA ASN A 306 27.20 -16.60 -2.63
C ASN A 306 27.38 -15.30 -1.84
N LEU A 307 28.63 -14.89 -1.58
CA LEU A 307 28.92 -13.65 -0.87
C LEU A 307 28.51 -12.41 -1.68
N ARG A 308 28.67 -12.44 -3.01
CA ARG A 308 28.18 -11.37 -3.90
C ARG A 308 26.67 -11.28 -3.91
N TYR A 309 25.99 -12.42 -3.93
CA TYR A 309 24.53 -12.45 -3.80
C TYR A 309 24.07 -11.87 -2.46
N MET A 310 24.70 -12.29 -1.35
CA MET A 310 24.38 -11.75 -0.02
C MET A 310 24.64 -10.24 0.05
N ALA A 311 25.75 -9.76 -0.50
CA ALA A 311 26.05 -8.32 -0.54
C ALA A 311 24.95 -7.53 -1.30
N SER A 312 24.50 -8.05 -2.44
CA SER A 312 23.43 -7.44 -3.22
C SER A 312 22.09 -7.40 -2.46
N THR A 313 21.79 -8.46 -1.73
CA THR A 313 20.56 -8.51 -0.89
C THR A 313 20.65 -7.47 0.23
N ILE A 314 21.79 -7.39 0.92
CA ILE A 314 21.99 -6.41 1.98
C ILE A 314 21.91 -4.98 1.44
N ASP A 315 22.41 -4.72 0.23
CA ASP A 315 22.30 -3.40 -0.41
C ASP A 315 20.84 -3.02 -0.68
N THR A 316 20.04 -3.98 -1.11
CA THR A 316 18.60 -3.77 -1.30
C THR A 316 17.91 -3.46 0.02
N ASP A 317 18.23 -4.21 1.07
CA ASP A 317 17.64 -4.00 2.41
C ASP A 317 18.04 -2.64 3.00
N ILE A 318 19.29 -2.20 2.79
CA ILE A 318 19.74 -0.87 3.17
C ILE A 318 18.94 0.21 2.43
N MET A 319 18.78 0.04 1.12
CA MET A 319 18.04 1.01 0.30
C MET A 319 16.60 1.15 0.79
N HIS A 320 15.93 0.05 1.11
CA HIS A 320 14.58 0.08 1.64
C HIS A 320 14.53 0.79 3.00
N ALA A 321 15.41 0.41 3.92
CA ALA A 321 15.45 1.03 5.24
C ALA A 321 15.80 2.54 5.19
N GLU A 322 16.64 2.97 4.24
CA GLU A 322 16.92 4.39 4.02
C GLU A 322 15.75 5.14 3.38
N GLN A 323 14.96 4.45 2.55
CA GLN A 323 13.75 5.02 1.99
C GLN A 323 12.69 5.20 3.08
N ASP A 324 12.42 4.15 3.85
CA ASP A 324 11.45 4.18 4.94
C ASP A 324 11.82 5.29 5.95
N LYS A 325 13.09 5.38 6.30
CA LYS A 325 13.58 6.45 7.17
C LYS A 325 13.27 7.85 6.62
N ARG A 326 13.52 8.07 5.31
CA ARG A 326 13.20 9.36 4.66
C ARG A 326 11.71 9.67 4.68
N GLU A 327 10.87 8.64 4.56
CA GLU A 327 9.41 8.83 4.66
C GLU A 327 9.01 9.32 6.05
N HIS A 328 9.57 8.71 7.11
CA HIS A 328 9.34 9.16 8.49
C HIS A 328 9.94 10.55 8.78
N GLU A 329 11.13 10.85 8.23
CA GLU A 329 11.74 12.19 8.32
C GLU A 329 10.86 13.25 7.64
N ASN A 330 10.32 12.93 6.46
CA ASN A 330 9.40 13.83 5.76
C ASN A 330 8.10 14.03 6.54
N GLU A 331 7.60 12.96 7.17
CA GLU A 331 6.39 13.06 8.00
C GLU A 331 6.63 13.94 9.24
N ILE A 332 7.80 13.81 9.89
CA ILE A 332 8.19 14.73 10.97
C ILE A 332 8.24 16.17 10.47
N GLN A 333 8.83 16.39 9.30
CA GLN A 333 8.87 17.76 8.73
C GLN A 333 7.48 18.28 8.45
N ARG A 334 6.57 17.44 7.94
CA ARG A 334 5.17 17.81 7.71
C ARG A 334 4.47 18.17 9.01
N LEU A 335 4.63 17.30 10.02
CA LEU A 335 4.04 17.51 11.35
C LEU A 335 4.59 18.80 12.01
N ASN A 336 5.90 19.04 11.91
CA ASN A 336 6.52 20.25 12.46
C ASN A 336 6.05 21.50 11.72
N ARG A 337 6.02 21.50 10.39
CA ARG A 337 5.47 22.63 9.61
C ARG A 337 4.02 22.90 9.98
N ARG A 338 3.25 21.83 10.17
CA ARG A 338 1.86 21.99 10.59
C ARG A 338 1.75 22.58 11.98
N ARG A 339 2.61 22.16 12.88
CA ARG A 339 2.71 22.71 14.23
C ARG A 339 3.10 24.18 14.23
N GLU A 340 4.08 24.56 13.42
CA GLU A 340 4.51 25.94 13.26
C GLU A 340 3.37 26.81 12.71
N GLN A 341 2.65 26.32 11.70
CA GLN A 341 1.47 26.99 11.16
C GLN A 341 0.42 27.23 12.23
N LEU A 342 0.08 26.18 12.97
CA LEU A 342 -0.92 26.29 14.04
C LEU A 342 -0.44 27.18 15.20
N LEU A 343 0.86 27.18 15.48
CA LEU A 343 1.44 28.07 16.46
C LEU A 343 1.40 29.53 15.98
N ALA A 344 1.66 29.75 14.69
CA ALA A 344 1.52 31.07 14.08
C ALA A 344 0.06 31.53 14.09
N GLU A 345 -0.88 30.67 13.69
CA GLU A 345 -2.33 30.94 13.78
C GLU A 345 -2.75 31.25 15.22
N TRP A 346 -2.21 30.51 16.19
CA TRP A 346 -2.50 30.71 17.60
C TRP A 346 -1.95 32.06 18.12
N ASN A 347 -0.69 32.37 17.73
CA ASN A 347 -0.08 33.64 18.09
C ASN A 347 -0.82 34.83 17.47
N GLU A 348 -1.14 34.70 16.16
CA GLU A 348 -1.93 35.75 15.47
C GLU A 348 -3.28 35.95 16.11
N GLU A 349 -3.97 34.88 16.47
CA GLU A 349 -5.25 34.98 17.16
C GLU A 349 -5.08 35.54 18.57
N ASN A 350 -4.00 35.11 19.25
CA ASN A 350 -3.72 35.58 20.61
C ASN A 350 -3.32 37.08 20.69
N GLU A 351 -2.69 37.58 19.63
CA GLU A 351 -2.29 39.00 19.54
C GLU A 351 -3.43 39.93 19.12
N LYS A 352 -4.56 39.38 18.63
CA LYS A 352 -5.69 40.21 18.24
C LYS A 352 -6.20 41.04 19.42
N GLU A 353 -6.25 42.28 19.20
CA GLU A 353 -6.83 43.25 20.14
C GLU A 353 -8.15 43.80 19.61
N TRP A 354 -9.00 44.15 20.47
CA TRP A 354 -10.27 44.72 20.06
C TRP A 354 -10.07 46.16 19.53
N THR A 355 -10.40 46.34 18.24
CA THR A 355 -10.24 47.63 17.53
C THR A 355 -11.56 48.33 17.23
N GLY A 356 -12.63 47.89 17.88
CA GLY A 356 -13.96 48.42 17.63
C GLY A 356 -14.09 49.91 17.95
N SER A 357 -14.88 50.60 17.18
CA SER A 357 -15.15 52.02 17.38
C SER A 357 -16.12 52.21 18.56
N GLU A 358 -15.76 53.09 19.44
CA GLU A 358 -16.64 53.52 20.54
C GLU A 358 -17.76 54.47 20.07
N ILE A 359 -17.78 54.81 18.79
CA ILE A 359 -18.71 55.76 18.17
C ILE A 359 -19.60 55.00 17.19
N CYS A 360 -20.89 55.19 17.26
CA CYS A 360 -21.85 54.62 16.33
C CYS A 360 -21.59 55.09 14.88
N PRO A 361 -21.34 54.20 13.93
CA PRO A 361 -21.02 54.58 12.55
C PRO A 361 -22.21 55.20 11.80
N THR A 362 -23.43 55.09 12.33
CA THR A 362 -24.64 55.58 11.67
C THR A 362 -25.06 56.97 12.16
N CYS A 363 -24.87 57.31 13.44
CA CYS A 363 -25.34 58.56 13.99
C CYS A 363 -24.25 59.41 14.64
N GLY A 364 -23.00 58.91 14.73
CA GLY A 364 -21.85 59.69 15.27
C GLY A 364 -21.87 59.91 16.78
N GLN A 365 -22.81 59.31 17.50
CA GLN A 365 -22.85 59.43 18.98
C GLN A 365 -22.01 58.33 19.62
N GLN A 366 -21.52 58.58 20.81
CA GLN A 366 -20.80 57.60 21.60
C GLN A 366 -21.75 56.46 22.00
N LEU A 367 -21.36 55.27 21.73
CA LEU A 367 -22.14 54.07 22.08
C LEU A 367 -22.25 53.97 23.61
N PRO A 368 -23.35 53.50 24.14
CA PRO A 368 -23.48 53.22 25.57
C PRO A 368 -22.35 52.30 26.03
N ALA A 369 -21.82 52.58 27.22
CA ALA A 369 -20.71 51.80 27.76
C ALA A 369 -21.01 50.31 27.85
N GLU A 370 -22.25 49.96 28.11
CA GLU A 370 -22.74 48.56 28.12
C GLU A 370 -22.60 47.87 26.77
N GLN A 371 -22.87 48.56 25.67
CA GLN A 371 -22.77 47.98 24.31
C GLN A 371 -21.31 47.83 23.86
N ILE A 372 -20.42 48.72 24.31
CA ILE A 372 -18.98 48.61 24.05
C ILE A 372 -18.40 47.43 24.82
N GLU A 373 -18.79 47.28 26.06
CA GLU A 373 -18.33 46.21 26.92
C GLU A 373 -18.84 44.84 26.43
N GLU A 374 -20.10 44.76 26.03
CA GLU A 374 -20.67 43.59 25.40
C GLU A 374 -19.93 43.20 24.09
N ALA A 375 -19.57 44.20 23.29
CA ALA A 375 -18.82 43.95 22.06
C ALA A 375 -17.37 43.45 22.37
N LYS A 376 -16.74 43.98 23.43
CA LYS A 376 -15.43 43.51 23.89
C LYS A 376 -15.50 42.11 24.47
N GLU A 377 -16.55 41.81 25.21
CA GLU A 377 -16.74 40.48 25.80
C GLU A 377 -17.03 39.42 24.73
N ASN A 378 -17.82 39.78 23.72
CA ASN A 378 -18.06 38.95 22.55
C ASN A 378 -16.76 38.68 21.78
N PHE A 379 -15.95 39.74 21.61
CA PHE A 379 -14.64 39.58 20.96
C PHE A 379 -13.72 38.64 21.75
N ASN A 380 -13.63 38.82 23.08
CA ASN A 380 -12.78 38.00 23.92
C ASN A 380 -13.25 36.54 23.98
N THR A 381 -14.56 36.32 23.98
CA THR A 381 -15.13 34.98 23.96
C THR A 381 -14.84 34.27 22.62
N ALA A 382 -15.03 34.98 21.51
CA ALA A 382 -14.71 34.44 20.19
C ALA A 382 -13.20 34.13 20.07
N LYS A 383 -12.33 35.05 20.54
CA LYS A 383 -10.89 34.81 20.57
C LYS A 383 -10.51 33.59 21.40
N ALA A 384 -11.10 33.41 22.58
CA ALA A 384 -10.83 32.26 23.43
C ALA A 384 -11.26 30.94 22.77
N GLN A 385 -12.42 30.92 22.12
CA GLN A 385 -12.91 29.74 21.38
C GLN A 385 -12.01 29.38 20.17
N ASN A 386 -11.52 30.42 19.47
CA ASN A 386 -10.61 30.23 18.36
C ASN A 386 -9.28 29.65 18.84
N LEU A 387 -8.72 30.18 19.91
CA LEU A 387 -7.48 29.67 20.53
C LEU A 387 -7.62 28.23 20.99
N GLU A 388 -8.75 27.86 21.59
CA GLU A 388 -9.02 26.48 22.00
C GLU A 388 -9.14 25.56 20.79
N THR A 389 -9.79 26.04 19.73
CA THR A 389 -9.93 25.28 18.49
C THR A 389 -8.57 25.01 17.83
N ILE A 390 -7.72 26.04 17.77
CA ILE A 390 -6.37 25.91 17.23
C ILE A 390 -5.56 24.93 18.09
N ASN A 391 -5.69 25.00 19.39
CA ASN A 391 -5.00 24.11 20.31
C ASN A 391 -5.46 22.63 20.13
N LYS A 392 -6.76 22.41 20.00
CA LYS A 392 -7.29 21.05 19.68
C LYS A 392 -6.76 20.52 18.36
N ARG A 393 -6.72 21.38 17.34
CA ARG A 393 -6.13 20.99 16.05
C ARG A 393 -4.65 20.62 16.21
N GLY A 394 -3.90 21.37 17.02
CA GLY A 394 -2.51 21.05 17.34
C GLY A 394 -2.36 19.65 17.97
N MET A 395 -3.26 19.31 18.87
CA MET A 395 -3.24 17.98 19.51
C MET A 395 -3.62 16.85 18.57
N THR A 396 -4.51 17.07 17.61
CA THR A 396 -5.01 16.03 16.72
C THR A 396 -4.20 15.90 15.43
N GLU A 397 -3.62 16.99 14.92
CA GLU A 397 -2.97 17.02 13.62
C GLU A 397 -1.43 16.94 13.71
N CYS A 398 -0.84 17.37 14.82
CA CYS A 398 0.62 17.46 14.97
C CYS A 398 1.07 17.37 16.44
N SER A 399 0.46 16.50 17.21
CA SER A 399 0.85 16.31 18.62
C SER A 399 2.32 15.89 18.76
N SER A 400 2.90 16.19 19.90
CA SER A 400 4.26 15.73 20.22
C SER A 400 4.36 14.21 20.25
N GLY A 401 3.25 13.53 20.57
CA GLY A 401 3.18 12.06 20.53
C GLY A 401 3.29 11.50 19.12
N MET A 402 2.70 12.18 18.13
CA MET A 402 2.83 11.78 16.72
C MET A 402 4.28 11.94 16.24
N ILE A 403 4.87 13.11 16.54
CA ILE A 403 6.26 13.37 16.17
C ILE A 403 7.20 12.36 16.84
N LYS A 404 6.94 12.07 18.12
CA LYS A 404 7.74 11.10 18.87
C LYS A 404 7.63 9.71 18.28
N LYS A 405 6.42 9.29 17.88
CA LYS A 405 6.24 7.99 17.21
C LYS A 405 7.09 7.88 15.95
N GLU A 406 7.06 8.92 15.10
CA GLU A 406 7.89 8.92 13.89
C GLU A 406 9.40 8.94 14.22
N GLN A 407 9.78 9.61 15.33
CA GLN A 407 11.16 9.59 15.81
C GLN A 407 11.59 8.21 16.30
N ASP A 408 10.72 7.52 17.04
CA ASP A 408 11.00 6.17 17.53
C ASP A 408 11.17 5.18 16.35
N GLU A 409 10.37 5.34 15.28
CA GLU A 409 10.52 4.56 14.04
C GLU A 409 11.85 4.86 13.32
N ILE A 410 12.25 6.13 13.28
CA ILE A 410 13.56 6.52 12.72
C ILE A 410 14.68 5.88 13.53
N GLU A 411 14.59 5.92 14.86
CA GLU A 411 15.61 5.33 15.73
C GLU A 411 15.73 3.81 15.53
N ALA A 412 14.57 3.15 15.37
CA ALA A 412 14.54 1.72 15.04
C ALA A 412 15.16 1.43 13.68
N LEU A 413 14.88 2.26 12.67
CA LEU A 413 15.46 2.14 11.34
C LEU A 413 16.96 2.46 11.34
N ASP A 414 17.40 3.43 12.13
CA ASP A 414 18.82 3.73 12.29
C ASP A 414 19.57 2.55 12.93
N ALA A 415 19.00 1.95 13.97
CA ALA A 415 19.57 0.74 14.55
C ALA A 415 19.67 -0.39 13.52
N ARG A 416 18.62 -0.58 12.74
CA ARG A 416 18.59 -1.58 11.65
C ARG A 416 19.61 -1.28 10.56
N LEU A 417 19.76 0.00 10.18
CA LEU A 417 20.76 0.44 9.21
C LEU A 417 22.19 0.20 9.70
N VAL A 418 22.45 0.40 10.99
CA VAL A 418 23.75 0.08 11.58
C VAL A 418 24.03 -1.42 11.44
N GLU A 419 23.09 -2.27 11.85
CA GLU A 419 23.22 -3.73 11.74
C GLU A 419 23.47 -4.18 10.28
N LEU A 420 22.70 -3.62 9.34
CA LEU A 420 22.83 -3.94 7.92
C LEU A 420 24.20 -3.47 7.37
N LYS A 421 24.66 -2.28 7.77
CA LYS A 421 25.98 -1.76 7.37
C LYS A 421 27.13 -2.58 7.96
N GLU A 422 26.96 -3.06 9.19
CA GLU A 422 27.93 -4.00 9.78
C GLU A 422 27.95 -5.32 9.01
N LYS A 423 26.79 -5.91 8.73
CA LYS A 423 26.67 -7.12 7.89
C LYS A 423 27.25 -6.90 6.50
N LYS A 424 27.04 -5.73 5.91
CA LYS A 424 27.64 -5.37 4.62
C LYS A 424 29.17 -5.34 4.71
N ALA A 425 29.70 -4.69 5.75
CA ALA A 425 31.14 -4.60 5.96
C ALA A 425 31.77 -5.99 6.19
N GLU A 426 31.10 -6.82 7.01
CA GLU A 426 31.52 -8.20 7.23
C GLU A 426 31.47 -9.02 5.94
N THR A 427 30.38 -8.91 5.18
CA THR A 427 30.24 -9.61 3.89
C THR A 427 31.31 -9.14 2.89
N ALA A 428 31.59 -7.84 2.83
CA ALA A 428 32.63 -7.28 1.98
C ALA A 428 34.02 -7.76 2.41
N GLN A 429 34.28 -7.85 3.72
CA GLN A 429 35.53 -8.38 4.23
C GLN A 429 35.69 -9.87 3.92
N ASN A 430 34.60 -10.63 4.09
CA ASN A 430 34.58 -12.05 3.74
C ASN A 430 34.76 -12.25 2.24
N LEU A 431 34.14 -11.41 1.41
CA LEU A 431 34.32 -11.42 -0.04
C LEU A 431 35.77 -11.12 -0.42
N ALA A 432 36.32 -10.03 0.12
CA ALA A 432 37.72 -9.67 -0.13
C ALA A 432 38.69 -10.76 0.35
N THR A 433 38.35 -11.45 1.44
CA THR A 433 39.13 -12.58 1.95
C THR A 433 38.98 -13.79 1.02
N ALA A 434 37.79 -14.07 0.55
CA ALA A 434 37.54 -15.15 -0.39
C ALA A 434 38.21 -14.88 -1.76
N GLU A 435 38.16 -13.64 -2.24
CA GLU A 435 38.86 -13.22 -3.48
C GLU A 435 40.39 -13.31 -3.35
N LYS A 436 40.91 -12.95 -2.19
CA LYS A 436 42.33 -13.17 -1.89
C LYS A 436 42.70 -14.64 -1.70
N ALA A 437 41.75 -15.46 -1.27
CA ALA A 437 41.95 -16.89 -1.10
C ALA A 437 41.82 -17.66 -2.43
N VAL A 438 41.41 -17.00 -3.51
CA VAL A 438 41.61 -17.52 -4.86
C VAL A 438 43.12 -17.58 -5.02
N LEU A 439 43.62 -18.77 -4.82
CA LEU A 439 45.04 -19.02 -4.97
C LEU A 439 45.45 -18.59 -6.38
N ALA A 440 46.37 -17.65 -6.42
CA ALA A 440 47.11 -17.40 -7.65
C ALA A 440 47.72 -18.74 -8.05
N THR A 441 47.14 -19.33 -9.05
CA THR A 441 47.60 -20.61 -9.53
C THR A 441 48.98 -20.43 -10.09
N THR A 442 49.91 -21.11 -9.54
CA THR A 442 51.23 -21.19 -10.16
C THR A 442 51.08 -22.11 -11.37
N ASP A 443 51.25 -21.59 -12.58
CA ASP A 443 51.23 -22.43 -13.78
C ASP A 443 52.14 -23.64 -13.53
N TYR A 444 51.64 -24.85 -13.80
CA TYR A 444 52.45 -26.05 -13.63
C TYR A 444 53.82 -25.90 -14.30
N LYS A 445 53.89 -25.12 -15.38
CA LYS A 445 55.14 -24.77 -16.09
C LYS A 445 56.18 -24.04 -15.24
N ASP A 446 55.74 -23.36 -14.18
CA ASP A 446 56.64 -22.67 -13.24
C ASP A 446 57.12 -23.57 -12.10
N THR A 447 56.62 -24.78 -11.99
CA THR A 447 57.00 -25.73 -10.95
C THR A 447 58.42 -26.30 -11.21
N ALA A 448 59.09 -26.67 -10.14
CA ALA A 448 60.37 -27.34 -10.22
C ALA A 448 60.29 -28.70 -10.96
N GLU A 449 59.15 -29.39 -10.80
CA GLU A 449 58.89 -30.68 -11.45
C GLU A 449 58.78 -30.52 -12.99
N TYR A 450 58.08 -29.47 -13.47
CA TYR A 450 58.00 -29.18 -14.91
C TYR A 450 59.37 -28.84 -15.49
N ARG A 451 60.17 -28.04 -14.78
CA ARG A 451 61.54 -27.68 -15.20
C ARG A 451 62.47 -28.92 -15.28
N GLN A 452 62.37 -29.78 -14.27
CA GLN A 452 63.18 -31.02 -14.26
C GLN A 452 62.83 -31.94 -15.44
N PHE A 453 61.50 -32.11 -15.74
CA PHE A 453 61.07 -32.84 -16.92
C PHE A 453 61.60 -32.19 -18.22
N THR A 454 61.48 -30.85 -18.27
CA THR A 454 61.90 -30.09 -19.45
C THR A 454 63.40 -30.23 -19.70
N GLU A 455 64.28 -30.06 -18.67
CA GLU A 455 65.71 -30.22 -18.77
C GLU A 455 66.12 -31.66 -19.20
N GLN A 456 65.45 -32.66 -18.65
CA GLN A 456 65.67 -34.04 -19.05
C GLN A 456 65.29 -34.30 -20.50
N ILE A 457 64.16 -33.80 -20.93
CA ILE A 457 63.66 -33.91 -22.31
C ILE A 457 64.64 -33.18 -23.26
N GLU A 458 65.02 -31.94 -22.92
CA GLU A 458 65.99 -31.18 -23.74
C GLU A 458 67.31 -31.84 -23.88
N SER A 459 67.86 -32.39 -22.80
CA SER A 459 69.16 -33.16 -22.84
C SER A 459 69.04 -34.39 -23.75
N LEU A 460 67.96 -35.11 -23.67
CA LEU A 460 67.71 -36.26 -24.55
C LEU A 460 67.41 -35.84 -26.00
N GLN A 461 66.78 -34.69 -26.19
CA GLN A 461 66.48 -34.13 -27.53
C GLN A 461 67.79 -33.69 -28.21
N GLU A 462 68.79 -33.15 -27.45
CA GLU A 462 70.09 -32.78 -28.01
C GLU A 462 70.84 -33.99 -28.42
N LYS A 463 70.91 -35.04 -27.60
CA LYS A 463 71.53 -36.33 -27.97
C LYS A 463 70.85 -36.98 -29.19
N LEU A 464 69.54 -36.83 -29.29
CA LEU A 464 68.76 -37.32 -30.45
C LEU A 464 69.11 -36.50 -31.71
N LYS A 465 69.32 -35.17 -31.55
CA LYS A 465 69.68 -34.26 -32.64
C LYS A 465 71.10 -34.64 -33.19
N ASP A 466 72.00 -34.87 -32.30
CA ASP A 466 73.35 -35.28 -32.71
C ASP A 466 73.33 -36.64 -33.42
N ALA A 467 72.60 -37.59 -32.90
CA ALA A 467 72.40 -38.86 -33.53
C ALA A 467 71.61 -38.75 -34.88
N ARG A 468 70.71 -37.77 -34.98
CA ARG A 468 70.01 -37.46 -36.23
C ARG A 468 70.86 -36.70 -37.23
N ALA A 469 71.71 -35.80 -36.79
CA ALA A 469 72.68 -35.08 -37.67
C ALA A 469 73.60 -36.05 -38.42
N ALA A 470 73.97 -37.13 -37.78
CA ALA A 470 74.81 -38.20 -38.40
C ALA A 470 73.97 -39.06 -39.41
N ALA A 471 72.64 -39.11 -39.27
CA ALA A 471 71.81 -39.89 -40.16
C ALA A 471 71.11 -39.03 -41.24
N ALA A 472 71.12 -37.67 -41.09
CA ALA A 472 70.30 -36.73 -41.85
C ALA A 472 70.71 -36.55 -43.33
N GLU A 473 71.88 -36.87 -43.72
CA GLU A 473 72.28 -36.80 -45.15
C GLU A 473 71.62 -37.85 -46.03
N ALA A 474 71.12 -38.93 -45.43
CA ALA A 474 70.51 -40.04 -46.18
C ALA A 474 68.93 -40.01 -46.20
N ASP A 475 68.28 -39.08 -45.50
CA ASP A 475 66.86 -39.30 -45.19
C ASP A 475 65.93 -38.07 -45.40
N ASN A 476 66.29 -37.16 -46.31
CA ASN A 476 65.48 -35.99 -46.64
C ASN A 476 64.07 -36.33 -47.14
N VAL A 477 63.89 -37.46 -47.77
CA VAL A 477 62.59 -37.89 -48.32
C VAL A 477 61.58 -38.31 -47.21
N LEU A 478 62.06 -39.04 -46.18
CA LEU A 478 61.24 -39.49 -45.06
C LEU A 478 60.85 -38.34 -44.15
N SER A 479 61.72 -37.31 -44.02
CA SER A 479 61.40 -36.07 -43.29
C SER A 479 60.23 -35.31 -43.94
N GLY A 480 60.23 -35.23 -45.27
CA GLY A 480 59.11 -34.60 -46.01
C GLY A 480 57.80 -35.32 -45.82
N GLN A 481 57.85 -36.68 -45.92
CA GLN A 481 56.62 -37.49 -45.74
C GLN A 481 56.08 -37.42 -44.30
N LEU A 482 56.95 -37.39 -43.30
CA LEU A 482 56.54 -37.23 -41.91
C LEU A 482 55.87 -35.85 -41.66
N LYS A 483 56.40 -34.79 -42.25
CA LYS A 483 55.79 -33.45 -42.15
C LYS A 483 54.42 -33.41 -42.81
N GLU A 484 54.22 -33.99 -43.97
CA GLU A 484 52.92 -34.09 -44.64
C GLU A 484 51.89 -34.87 -43.80
N LEU A 485 52.33 -35.92 -43.09
CA LEU A 485 51.48 -36.68 -42.17
C LEU A 485 51.14 -35.88 -40.92
N ASP A 486 52.07 -35.09 -40.37
CA ASP A 486 51.79 -34.23 -39.23
C ASP A 486 50.79 -33.12 -39.56
N GLU A 487 50.97 -32.44 -40.71
CA GLU A 487 50.02 -31.45 -41.22
C GLU A 487 48.63 -32.11 -41.48
N SER A 488 48.60 -33.33 -41.98
CA SER A 488 47.36 -34.07 -42.16
C SER A 488 46.70 -34.44 -40.82
N LEU A 489 47.49 -34.82 -39.83
CA LEU A 489 47.00 -35.17 -38.50
C LEU A 489 46.43 -33.94 -37.77
N GLU A 490 47.09 -32.76 -37.85
CA GLU A 490 46.59 -31.51 -37.32
C GLU A 490 45.29 -31.10 -37.99
N ALA A 491 45.17 -31.28 -39.32
CA ALA A 491 43.96 -31.01 -40.04
C ALA A 491 42.77 -31.91 -39.56
N GLU A 492 43.04 -33.20 -39.36
CA GLU A 492 42.02 -34.12 -38.84
C GLU A 492 41.69 -33.84 -37.36
N GLN A 493 42.66 -33.47 -36.53
CA GLN A 493 42.44 -33.03 -35.16
C GLN A 493 41.57 -31.75 -35.10
N SER A 494 41.81 -30.80 -36.01
CA SER A 494 40.97 -29.59 -36.13
C SER A 494 39.52 -29.93 -36.50
N LYS A 495 39.31 -30.85 -37.46
CA LYS A 495 37.97 -31.34 -37.81
C LYS A 495 37.29 -32.02 -36.62
N LYS A 496 38.01 -32.83 -35.87
CA LYS A 496 37.51 -33.47 -34.65
C LYS A 496 37.10 -32.44 -33.58
N ALA A 497 37.93 -31.41 -33.40
CA ALA A 497 37.64 -30.32 -32.47
C ALA A 497 36.37 -29.55 -32.90
N GLN A 498 36.16 -29.33 -34.21
CA GLN A 498 34.94 -28.74 -34.74
C GLN A 498 33.68 -29.58 -34.42
N LEU A 499 33.73 -30.90 -34.63
CA LEU A 499 32.65 -31.80 -34.25
C LEU A 499 32.35 -31.79 -32.75
N ALA A 500 33.38 -31.75 -31.91
CA ALA A 500 33.22 -31.65 -30.47
C ALA A 500 32.60 -30.32 -30.06
N MET A 501 32.92 -29.24 -30.79
CA MET A 501 32.33 -27.94 -30.58
C MET A 501 30.83 -27.92 -30.93
N VAL A 502 30.46 -28.53 -32.07
CA VAL A 502 29.05 -28.69 -32.43
C VAL A 502 28.30 -29.44 -31.35
N LYS A 503 28.81 -30.60 -30.92
CA LYS A 503 28.18 -31.39 -29.86
C LYS A 503 27.98 -30.57 -28.57
N LYS A 504 28.95 -29.77 -28.18
CA LYS A 504 28.86 -28.92 -27.00
C LYS A 504 27.80 -27.82 -27.17
N GLN A 505 27.66 -27.27 -28.37
CA GLN A 505 26.60 -26.29 -28.64
C GLN A 505 25.23 -26.96 -28.68
N ASP A 506 25.11 -28.15 -29.23
CA ASP A 506 23.86 -28.94 -29.20
C ASP A 506 23.39 -29.25 -27.76
N GLU A 507 24.33 -29.68 -26.90
CA GLU A 507 24.04 -29.88 -25.47
C GLU A 507 23.59 -28.60 -24.79
N ARG A 508 24.21 -27.45 -25.14
CA ARG A 508 23.83 -26.12 -24.62
C ARG A 508 22.44 -25.71 -25.09
N ILE A 509 22.13 -25.97 -26.38
CA ILE A 509 20.82 -25.65 -26.95
C ILE A 509 19.75 -26.49 -26.24
N ALA A 510 19.97 -27.81 -26.12
CA ALA A 510 19.03 -28.69 -25.41
C ALA A 510 18.80 -28.27 -23.94
N GLN A 511 19.83 -27.75 -23.27
CA GLN A 511 19.67 -27.19 -21.92
C GLN A 511 18.85 -25.88 -21.92
N LEU A 512 19.05 -25.04 -22.94
CA LEU A 512 18.29 -23.80 -23.09
C LEU A 512 16.82 -24.08 -23.42
N GLU A 513 16.54 -25.02 -24.32
CA GLU A 513 15.20 -25.45 -24.66
C GLU A 513 14.48 -26.02 -23.45
N LYS A 514 15.14 -26.88 -22.69
CA LYS A 514 14.58 -27.42 -21.45
C LYS A 514 14.29 -26.30 -20.44
N LYS A 515 15.19 -25.31 -20.31
CA LYS A 515 14.99 -24.16 -19.45
C LYS A 515 13.83 -23.29 -19.94
N GLU A 516 13.65 -23.17 -21.25
CA GLU A 516 12.51 -22.47 -21.86
C GLU A 516 11.19 -23.12 -21.47
N GLU A 517 11.10 -24.47 -21.59
CA GLU A 517 9.91 -25.20 -21.15
C GLU A 517 9.60 -25.01 -19.66
N GLU A 518 10.62 -25.09 -18.80
CA GLU A 518 10.46 -24.88 -17.36
C GLU A 518 9.99 -23.45 -17.03
N LEU A 519 10.56 -22.44 -17.70
CA LEU A 519 10.16 -21.05 -17.53
C LEU A 519 8.78 -20.77 -18.12
N ALA A 520 8.44 -21.35 -19.27
CA ALA A 520 7.12 -21.24 -19.88
C ALA A 520 6.04 -21.81 -18.96
N ALA A 521 6.26 -23.01 -18.40
CA ALA A 521 5.35 -23.61 -17.43
C ALA A 521 5.20 -22.74 -16.16
N LYS A 522 6.31 -22.17 -15.66
CA LYS A 522 6.29 -21.24 -14.54
C LYS A 522 5.51 -19.97 -14.88
N TYR A 523 5.73 -19.41 -16.06
CA TYR A 523 5.02 -18.22 -16.53
C TYR A 523 3.51 -18.44 -16.59
N GLU A 524 3.09 -19.56 -17.17
CA GLU A 524 1.67 -19.95 -17.24
C GLU A 524 1.07 -20.11 -15.84
N GLN A 525 1.79 -20.76 -14.92
CA GLN A 525 1.34 -20.92 -13.53
C GLN A 525 1.17 -19.57 -12.83
N LEU A 526 2.13 -18.65 -12.99
CA LEU A 526 2.07 -17.31 -12.44
C LEU A 526 0.91 -16.51 -13.05
N GLN A 527 0.72 -16.61 -14.37
CA GLN A 527 -0.38 -15.95 -15.07
C GLN A 527 -1.73 -16.49 -14.60
N LYS A 528 -1.85 -17.81 -14.45
CA LYS A 528 -3.05 -18.46 -13.89
C LYS A 528 -3.31 -17.95 -12.47
N GLY A 529 -2.28 -17.87 -11.63
CA GLY A 529 -2.41 -17.36 -10.26
C GLY A 529 -2.91 -15.92 -10.22
N ILE A 530 -2.35 -15.04 -11.04
CA ILE A 530 -2.80 -13.64 -11.17
C ILE A 530 -4.25 -13.59 -11.61
N TYR A 531 -4.60 -14.36 -12.63
CA TYR A 531 -5.98 -14.45 -13.13
C TYR A 531 -6.95 -14.91 -12.03
N LEU A 532 -6.60 -15.93 -11.26
CA LEU A 532 -7.44 -16.40 -10.16
C LEU A 532 -7.60 -15.35 -9.05
N CYS A 533 -6.54 -14.61 -8.74
CA CYS A 533 -6.62 -13.47 -7.83
C CYS A 533 -7.59 -12.40 -8.34
N GLU A 534 -7.55 -12.08 -9.63
CA GLU A 534 -8.48 -11.12 -10.24
C GLU A 534 -9.92 -11.61 -10.19
N GLN A 535 -10.15 -12.90 -10.48
CA GLN A 535 -11.47 -13.51 -10.36
C GLN A 535 -11.97 -13.49 -8.91
N PHE A 536 -11.08 -13.76 -7.94
CA PHE A 536 -11.41 -13.67 -6.52
C PHE A 536 -11.85 -12.24 -6.14
N VAL A 537 -11.09 -11.22 -6.55
CA VAL A 537 -11.43 -9.82 -6.26
C VAL A 537 -12.77 -9.46 -6.90
N LYS A 538 -13.02 -9.87 -8.14
CA LYS A 538 -14.32 -9.68 -8.82
C LYS A 538 -15.46 -10.39 -8.08
N ALA A 539 -15.25 -11.62 -7.69
CA ALA A 539 -16.24 -12.40 -6.94
C ALA A 539 -16.53 -11.80 -5.56
N LYS A 540 -15.47 -11.44 -4.83
CA LYS A 540 -15.60 -10.76 -3.53
C LYS A 540 -16.38 -9.46 -3.67
N THR A 541 -16.03 -8.67 -4.68
CA THR A 541 -16.71 -7.41 -4.99
C THR A 541 -18.20 -7.62 -5.25
N LYS A 542 -18.55 -8.60 -6.08
CA LYS A 542 -19.95 -8.92 -6.40
C LYS A 542 -20.70 -9.41 -5.17
N LEU A 543 -20.08 -10.29 -4.38
CA LEU A 543 -20.71 -10.83 -3.17
C LEU A 543 -20.94 -9.75 -2.12
N LEU A 544 -19.98 -8.83 -1.96
CA LEU A 544 -20.12 -7.67 -1.08
C LEU A 544 -21.24 -6.74 -1.55
N ASP A 545 -21.30 -6.49 -2.85
CA ASP A 545 -22.33 -5.66 -3.45
C ASP A 545 -23.73 -6.29 -3.23
N GLU A 546 -23.87 -7.58 -3.43
CA GLU A 546 -25.08 -8.34 -3.17
C GLU A 546 -25.46 -8.33 -1.67
N LYS A 547 -24.52 -8.59 -0.77
CA LYS A 547 -24.75 -8.58 0.69
C LYS A 547 -25.22 -7.22 1.17
N ILE A 548 -24.51 -6.17 0.79
CA ILE A 548 -24.87 -4.80 1.20
C ILE A 548 -26.22 -4.43 0.61
N ASN A 549 -26.39 -4.64 -0.70
CA ASN A 549 -27.62 -4.25 -1.37
C ASN A 549 -28.84 -5.10 -0.98
N SER A 550 -28.66 -6.29 -0.42
CA SER A 550 -29.76 -7.10 0.13
C SER A 550 -30.37 -6.52 1.41
N ARG A 551 -29.61 -5.68 2.14
CA ARG A 551 -30.09 -5.01 3.35
C ARG A 551 -31.03 -3.85 3.08
N PHE A 552 -31.03 -3.34 1.86
CA PHE A 552 -31.80 -2.18 1.46
C PHE A 552 -32.92 -2.57 0.49
N LYS A 553 -34.08 -1.97 0.65
CA LYS A 553 -35.26 -2.20 -0.23
C LYS A 553 -35.12 -1.42 -1.53
N THR A 554 -34.80 -0.14 -1.43
CA THR A 554 -34.74 0.79 -2.57
C THR A 554 -33.33 1.36 -2.79
N LEU A 555 -32.64 1.74 -1.73
CA LEU A 555 -31.27 2.25 -1.80
C LEU A 555 -30.32 1.16 -2.31
N ARG A 556 -29.40 1.55 -3.15
CA ARG A 556 -28.34 0.67 -3.63
C ARG A 556 -26.99 1.37 -3.45
N PHE A 557 -25.96 0.59 -3.18
CA PHE A 557 -24.59 1.07 -3.10
C PHE A 557 -23.78 0.43 -4.21
N ARG A 558 -23.03 1.24 -4.94
CA ARG A 558 -21.96 0.79 -5.81
C ARG A 558 -20.67 0.93 -5.03
N LEU A 559 -20.06 -0.20 -4.69
CA LEU A 559 -18.86 -0.24 -3.83
C LEU A 559 -17.56 -0.22 -4.61
N PHE A 560 -17.64 -0.39 -5.91
CA PHE A 560 -16.48 -0.52 -6.77
C PHE A 560 -16.72 0.10 -8.14
N ILE A 561 -15.65 0.62 -8.71
CA ILE A 561 -15.63 1.13 -10.09
C ILE A 561 -14.59 0.34 -10.87
N GLU A 562 -14.99 -0.19 -12.01
CA GLU A 562 -14.06 -0.80 -12.94
C GLU A 562 -13.28 0.30 -13.67
N GLN A 563 -11.96 0.23 -13.60
CA GLN A 563 -11.06 1.17 -14.24
C GLN A 563 -10.83 0.77 -15.71
N GLN A 564 -10.42 1.73 -16.54
CA GLN A 564 -10.15 1.48 -17.97
C GLN A 564 -9.08 0.40 -18.23
N ASN A 565 -8.21 0.15 -17.27
CA ASN A 565 -7.18 -0.90 -17.32
C ASN A 565 -7.69 -2.27 -16.82
N GLY A 566 -9.00 -2.43 -16.57
CA GLY A 566 -9.61 -3.63 -16.02
C GLY A 566 -9.40 -3.83 -14.51
N GLY A 567 -8.74 -2.89 -13.82
CA GLY A 567 -8.61 -2.90 -12.37
C GLY A 567 -9.91 -2.49 -11.69
N ILE A 568 -10.06 -2.88 -10.43
CA ILE A 568 -11.19 -2.50 -9.59
C ILE A 568 -10.69 -1.48 -8.57
N ALA A 569 -11.33 -0.31 -8.52
CA ALA A 569 -11.09 0.69 -7.50
C ALA A 569 -12.25 0.72 -6.50
N ASP A 570 -11.91 0.95 -5.24
CA ASP A 570 -12.89 1.15 -4.19
C ASP A 570 -13.72 2.41 -4.44
N ASP A 571 -15.02 2.26 -4.31
CA ASP A 571 -16.01 3.34 -4.36
C ASP A 571 -17.04 3.14 -3.22
N CYS A 572 -17.87 4.07 -3.01
CA CYS A 572 -19.07 3.93 -2.17
C CYS A 572 -20.09 4.98 -2.59
N GLU A 573 -20.60 4.80 -3.80
CA GLU A 573 -21.64 5.69 -4.32
C GLU A 573 -23.02 5.12 -4.01
N ALA A 574 -23.83 5.94 -3.36
CA ALA A 574 -25.22 5.61 -3.14
C ALA A 574 -26.05 5.91 -4.40
N LEU A 575 -26.84 4.95 -4.81
CA LEU A 575 -27.73 5.01 -5.96
C LEU A 575 -29.18 4.88 -5.49
N VAL A 576 -30.04 5.71 -6.02
CA VAL A 576 -31.46 5.70 -5.68
C VAL A 576 -32.32 5.49 -6.93
N PRO A 577 -33.46 4.78 -6.83
CA PRO A 577 -34.32 4.53 -7.97
C PRO A 577 -35.02 5.82 -8.39
N CYS A 578 -34.97 6.09 -9.67
CA CYS A 578 -35.74 7.12 -10.35
C CYS A 578 -36.51 6.52 -11.53
N LYS A 579 -37.39 7.32 -12.20
CA LYS A 579 -38.15 6.84 -13.36
C LYS A 579 -37.28 6.29 -14.50
N THR A 580 -36.06 6.77 -14.62
CA THR A 580 -35.08 6.41 -15.65
C THR A 580 -34.10 5.33 -15.24
N GLY A 581 -34.24 4.76 -14.03
CA GLY A 581 -33.29 3.77 -13.47
C GLY A 581 -32.62 4.26 -12.18
N LEU A 582 -31.50 3.65 -11.82
CA LEU A 582 -30.72 4.06 -10.65
C LEU A 582 -29.86 5.29 -11.00
N VAL A 583 -29.91 6.31 -10.16
CA VAL A 583 -29.11 7.52 -10.30
C VAL A 583 -28.31 7.78 -9.02
N PRO A 584 -27.14 8.43 -9.12
CA PRO A 584 -26.37 8.85 -7.94
C PRO A 584 -27.23 9.68 -7.00
N PHE A 585 -27.09 9.45 -5.69
CA PHE A 585 -27.86 10.13 -4.64
C PHE A 585 -27.83 11.66 -4.81
N LYS A 586 -26.66 12.23 -5.12
CA LYS A 586 -26.50 13.68 -5.32
C LYS A 586 -27.28 14.23 -6.53
N SER A 587 -27.53 13.38 -7.52
CA SER A 587 -28.27 13.74 -8.74
C SER A 587 -29.76 13.44 -8.66
N ALA A 588 -30.19 12.74 -7.61
CA ALA A 588 -31.57 12.37 -7.40
C ALA A 588 -32.41 13.58 -6.95
N ASN A 589 -33.70 13.51 -7.22
CA ASN A 589 -34.65 14.49 -6.68
C ASN A 589 -34.74 14.40 -5.14
N ASN A 590 -35.20 15.46 -4.52
CA ASN A 590 -35.24 15.58 -3.06
C ASN A 590 -36.06 14.47 -2.38
N ALA A 591 -37.16 14.08 -2.96
CA ALA A 591 -38.01 13.00 -2.42
C ALA A 591 -37.25 11.64 -2.38
N ALA A 592 -36.55 11.30 -3.46
CA ALA A 592 -35.76 10.08 -3.52
C ALA A 592 -34.58 10.12 -2.53
N ARG A 593 -33.95 11.27 -2.38
CA ARG A 593 -32.85 11.47 -1.41
C ARG A 593 -33.30 11.31 0.03
N ILE A 594 -34.42 11.95 0.41
CA ILE A 594 -34.98 11.84 1.75
C ILE A 594 -35.34 10.38 2.06
N ASN A 595 -36.09 9.73 1.17
CA ASN A 595 -36.52 8.35 1.38
C ASN A 595 -35.34 7.36 1.47
N ALA A 596 -34.31 7.54 0.63
CA ALA A 596 -33.11 6.73 0.69
C ALA A 596 -32.32 6.95 1.99
N GLY A 597 -32.25 8.20 2.45
CA GLY A 597 -31.62 8.53 3.73
C GLY A 597 -32.34 7.95 4.93
N LEU A 598 -33.66 7.97 4.92
CA LEU A 598 -34.49 7.35 5.98
C LEU A 598 -34.32 5.82 6.00
N GLU A 599 -34.34 5.18 4.84
CA GLU A 599 -34.05 3.74 4.72
C GLU A 599 -32.68 3.36 5.28
N LEU A 600 -31.66 4.18 4.97
CA LEU A 600 -30.32 3.98 5.51
C LEU A 600 -30.30 4.12 7.04
N ILE A 601 -30.94 5.16 7.58
CA ILE A 601 -31.03 5.39 9.02
C ILE A 601 -31.65 4.20 9.72
N ASP A 602 -32.77 3.67 9.21
CA ASP A 602 -33.38 2.48 9.80
C ASP A 602 -32.44 1.27 9.83
N THR A 603 -31.72 1.03 8.73
CA THR A 603 -30.75 -0.07 8.65
C THR A 603 -29.59 0.12 9.65
N LEU A 604 -29.10 1.33 9.80
CA LEU A 604 -28.05 1.65 10.77
C LEU A 604 -28.56 1.57 12.21
N ALA A 605 -29.75 2.10 12.48
CA ALA A 605 -30.40 2.06 13.78
C ALA A 605 -30.61 0.62 14.27
N GLU A 606 -31.10 -0.25 13.39
CA GLU A 606 -31.27 -1.68 13.68
C GLU A 606 -29.94 -2.34 14.04
N TYR A 607 -28.88 -2.07 13.27
CA TYR A 607 -27.56 -2.66 13.52
C TYR A 607 -26.93 -2.19 14.83
N TYR A 608 -26.93 -0.90 15.09
CA TYR A 608 -26.33 -0.32 16.28
C TYR A 608 -27.20 -0.43 17.53
N GLY A 609 -28.46 -0.79 17.37
CA GLY A 609 -29.43 -0.84 18.48
C GLY A 609 -29.76 0.53 19.06
N VAL A 610 -29.58 1.60 18.27
CA VAL A 610 -29.75 2.98 18.68
C VAL A 610 -30.75 3.66 17.76
N GLU A 611 -31.90 4.04 18.27
CA GLU A 611 -32.89 4.84 17.56
C GLU A 611 -32.83 6.29 18.04
N LEU A 612 -32.71 7.23 17.10
CA LEU A 612 -32.69 8.68 17.36
C LEU A 612 -33.70 9.38 16.46
N PRO A 613 -34.27 10.52 16.90
CA PRO A 613 -35.22 11.28 16.08
C PRO A 613 -34.51 11.87 14.84
N VAL A 614 -35.16 11.77 13.71
CA VAL A 614 -34.69 12.25 12.42
C VAL A 614 -35.42 13.51 12.02
N PHE A 615 -34.68 14.55 11.67
CA PHE A 615 -35.27 15.75 11.09
C PHE A 615 -35.18 15.71 9.56
N VAL A 616 -36.31 15.91 8.92
CA VAL A 616 -36.45 15.96 7.46
C VAL A 616 -36.82 17.37 7.04
N ASP A 617 -35.85 18.11 6.52
CA ASP A 617 -36.08 19.44 5.96
C ASP A 617 -36.60 19.34 4.51
N ASN A 618 -37.41 20.33 4.09
CA ASN A 618 -38.10 20.35 2.81
C ASN A 618 -39.03 19.11 2.59
N ALA A 619 -39.68 18.67 3.62
CA ALA A 619 -40.51 17.47 3.60
C ALA A 619 -41.74 17.59 2.66
N GLU A 620 -42.14 18.79 2.29
CA GLU A 620 -43.19 19.05 1.28
C GLU A 620 -42.82 18.50 -0.11
N SER A 621 -41.52 18.29 -0.36
CA SER A 621 -41.06 17.71 -1.63
C SER A 621 -41.35 16.21 -1.74
N VAL A 622 -41.78 15.56 -0.65
CA VAL A 622 -42.00 14.12 -0.59
C VAL A 622 -43.48 13.81 -0.40
N THR A 623 -44.13 13.28 -1.42
CA THR A 623 -45.55 12.89 -1.36
C THR A 623 -45.78 11.69 -0.44
N LYS A 624 -44.82 10.76 -0.36
CA LYS A 624 -44.87 9.57 0.48
C LYS A 624 -43.49 9.29 1.08
N LEU A 625 -43.40 9.47 2.38
CA LEU A 625 -42.19 9.12 3.12
C LEU A 625 -42.07 7.60 3.30
N THR A 626 -40.84 7.12 3.30
CA THR A 626 -40.52 5.75 3.73
C THR A 626 -40.93 5.58 5.19
N GLN A 627 -41.68 4.54 5.48
CA GLN A 627 -42.02 4.19 6.87
C GLN A 627 -40.76 3.78 7.59
N THR A 628 -40.48 4.41 8.72
CA THR A 628 -39.32 4.17 9.58
C THR A 628 -39.76 3.77 10.97
N GLN A 629 -38.91 3.06 11.70
CA GLN A 629 -39.11 2.78 13.12
C GLN A 629 -38.71 3.98 13.98
N THR A 630 -37.86 4.83 13.45
CA THR A 630 -37.40 6.03 14.12
C THR A 630 -38.40 7.15 14.05
N GLN A 631 -38.46 7.98 15.08
CA GLN A 631 -39.30 9.18 15.10
C GLN A 631 -38.86 10.17 14.02
N VAL A 632 -39.74 10.61 13.15
CA VAL A 632 -39.47 11.58 12.09
C VAL A 632 -40.15 12.92 12.39
N ILE A 633 -39.37 13.98 12.44
CA ILE A 633 -39.86 15.36 12.56
C ILE A 633 -39.69 16.03 11.19
N ARG A 634 -40.83 16.24 10.52
CA ARG A 634 -40.88 16.83 9.19
C ARG A 634 -40.92 18.36 9.29
N LEU A 635 -40.08 19.04 8.55
CA LEU A 635 -40.12 20.49 8.35
C LEU A 635 -40.73 20.77 6.98
N VAL A 636 -41.93 21.28 6.98
CA VAL A 636 -42.77 21.43 5.79
C VAL A 636 -42.96 22.89 5.45
N VAL A 637 -42.65 23.29 4.24
CA VAL A 637 -42.97 24.64 3.77
C VAL A 637 -44.47 24.74 3.53
N SER A 638 -45.05 25.73 4.18
CA SER A 638 -46.50 26.00 4.10
C SER A 638 -46.72 27.51 4.05
N GLU A 639 -47.08 28.02 2.89
CA GLU A 639 -47.30 29.45 2.66
C GLU A 639 -48.38 30.06 3.55
N PRO A 640 -49.50 29.34 3.87
CA PRO A 640 -50.53 29.85 4.79
C PRO A 640 -50.03 30.02 6.22
N ASP A 641 -49.05 29.23 6.64
CA ASP A 641 -48.60 29.21 8.03
C ASP A 641 -47.48 30.28 8.24
N LYS A 642 -47.89 31.51 8.52
CA LYS A 642 -46.94 32.64 8.78
C LYS A 642 -46.23 32.57 10.12
N THR A 643 -46.65 31.66 10.99
CA THR A 643 -45.96 31.25 12.23
C THR A 643 -45.80 29.73 12.22
N LEU A 644 -44.83 29.23 12.98
CA LEU A 644 -44.64 27.77 13.07
C LEU A 644 -45.89 27.11 13.66
N ARG A 645 -46.42 26.12 12.96
CA ARG A 645 -47.56 25.29 13.36
C ARG A 645 -47.09 23.84 13.47
N PHE A 646 -47.33 23.27 14.63
CA PHE A 646 -46.98 21.89 14.92
C PHE A 646 -48.17 20.97 14.78
N GLU A 647 -47.97 19.83 14.15
CA GLU A 647 -48.97 18.73 14.06
C GLU A 647 -48.30 17.41 14.46
N ARG A 648 -48.95 16.70 15.38
CA ARG A 648 -48.57 15.36 15.80
C ARG A 648 -49.17 14.32 14.85
N GLY A 649 -48.41 13.25 14.60
CA GLY A 649 -48.80 12.12 13.76
C GLY A 649 -48.54 12.32 12.27
N ASP A 650 -48.56 11.22 11.55
CA ASP A 650 -48.50 11.20 10.09
C ASP A 650 -49.93 11.27 9.53
N LYS A 651 -50.30 12.40 8.97
CA LYS A 651 -51.48 12.48 8.08
C LYS A 651 -51.07 12.31 6.64
#